data_c71e797e18352132d9b0156a0b332f8c
#
_entry.id   c71e797e18352132d9b0156a0b332f8c
#
_cell.length_a   1.000
_cell.length_b   1.000
_cell.length_c   1.000
_cell.angle_alpha   90.00
_cell.angle_beta   90.00
_cell.angle_gamma   90.00
#
_symmetry.space_group_name_H-M   'P 1'
#
loop_
_entity.id
_entity.type
_entity.pdbx_description
1 polymer ?
#
loop_
_entity_poly.entity_id
_entity_poly.type
_entity_poly.pdbx_seq_one_letter_code
_entity_poly.pdbx_strand_id
1 'polypeptide(L)'
;MKDDLHLAARPGTEAVMLGNHALARGAVEAGVHLVTAYPGTPSSEIAEALCDAASEQGFHAQWSTNEKVAIDIAAGAALVGMRSLVAMKSAGLNVAMDTFVTVPYGGVKGGFVVVVADDPDAHFSSTEHDSRPLAKQAEILCLEPADGGEGKEMVRQAFDISEKLELPVMVRSVSRVSHGSANVTLGEIRKVQRRPHFNKHYGFSYRWDVYGPPGTRFRHEWLLRQFPKIQAYVDESPFNELVMAPGGRLGVIASGLGSAYALEAIRTLGLEGKVHWCKLGVAFPLPEKKVAEVLAACDTLLVVEEGIDWIETLVRGIAQKTGARCRVTGKGDGLPIPLYGEINTDMVIASLAPLAGKRAPADPKRKALKDELSAGLCPRSSTLCAGCPHLGAYWGLRQALQKQGKESVHILNGDIGCYEQAGYGIFAENLSSADDHKVWKAQSVYEMLDTIYVMGSALGMAQGQSLAGYDRGKIVAIAGDSSFFHGNLPAVANAAWNGGNVLFMVLDNRWTAMTGHQPSPTTGRVGDGRSAVSLDIVETSKALGVKNVLQANAFDVKSVKEAIEKAWTLEGAVIVVISGECRLQWLRRHRKDVRPVTKVDPDRCNGCGICLPLGCPALGLGPDGKKTEIDQILCNSCGLCVQVCARQAISAAPVKTETVKAGPVKNEGGAK
;
A
#
# COMPACT_ATOMS: atom_id res chain seq x y z
N MET A 1 -9.07 -7.73 -20.35
CA MET A 1 -8.39 -7.55 -19.03
C MET A 1 -8.44 -8.81 -18.15
N LYS A 2 -9.52 -9.60 -18.11
CA LYS A 2 -9.53 -10.85 -17.30
C LYS A 2 -8.58 -11.94 -17.83
N ASP A 3 -8.40 -12.03 -19.13
CA ASP A 3 -7.51 -13.03 -19.76
C ASP A 3 -6.02 -12.75 -19.50
N ASP A 4 -5.65 -11.49 -19.27
CA ASP A 4 -4.25 -11.07 -19.05
C ASP A 4 -3.72 -11.42 -17.64
N LEU A 5 -4.61 -11.79 -16.70
CA LEU A 5 -4.22 -12.14 -15.33
C LEU A 5 -3.73 -13.58 -15.18
N HIS A 6 -3.94 -14.43 -16.17
CA HIS A 6 -3.58 -15.86 -16.19
C HIS A 6 -4.07 -16.69 -14.99
N LEU A 7 -5.04 -16.20 -14.22
CA LEU A 7 -5.49 -16.89 -13.00
C LEU A 7 -6.23 -18.19 -13.27
N ALA A 8 -6.83 -18.33 -14.45
CA ALA A 8 -7.52 -19.55 -14.91
C ALA A 8 -6.72 -20.36 -15.96
N ALA A 9 -5.53 -19.90 -16.35
CA ALA A 9 -4.75 -20.53 -17.42
C ALA A 9 -4.27 -21.96 -17.03
N ARG A 10 -4.02 -22.79 -18.07
CA ARG A 10 -3.69 -24.20 -17.91
C ARG A 10 -2.34 -24.43 -17.22
N PRO A 11 -2.20 -25.54 -16.46
CA PRO A 11 -0.92 -25.95 -15.88
C PRO A 11 0.16 -26.12 -16.96
N GLY A 12 1.41 -25.81 -16.61
CA GLY A 12 2.56 -25.87 -17.52
C GLY A 12 2.69 -24.66 -18.44
N THR A 13 1.75 -23.72 -18.40
CA THR A 13 1.89 -22.44 -19.16
C THR A 13 2.98 -21.60 -18.53
N GLU A 14 3.91 -21.10 -19.35
CA GLU A 14 4.86 -20.04 -18.98
C GLU A 14 4.22 -18.69 -19.27
N ALA A 15 4.19 -17.81 -18.28
CA ALA A 15 3.59 -16.49 -18.40
C ALA A 15 4.47 -15.42 -17.74
N VAL A 16 4.54 -14.24 -18.33
CA VAL A 16 5.09 -13.06 -17.66
C VAL A 16 3.99 -12.44 -16.83
N MET A 17 4.14 -12.46 -15.51
CA MET A 17 3.14 -11.98 -14.59
C MET A 17 3.69 -10.90 -13.67
N LEU A 18 2.83 -9.93 -13.30
CA LEU A 18 3.09 -9.06 -12.17
C LEU A 18 3.22 -9.90 -10.89
N GLY A 19 4.15 -9.56 -10.01
CA GLY A 19 4.35 -10.33 -8.77
C GLY A 19 3.08 -10.51 -7.95
N ASN A 20 2.28 -9.46 -7.77
CA ASN A 20 0.99 -9.56 -7.09
C ASN A 20 0.01 -10.53 -7.76
N HIS A 21 -0.02 -10.58 -9.09
CA HIS A 21 -0.84 -11.55 -9.82
C HIS A 21 -0.30 -12.98 -9.67
N ALA A 22 1.02 -13.13 -9.57
CA ALA A 22 1.65 -14.43 -9.30
C ALA A 22 1.30 -14.93 -7.88
N LEU A 23 1.37 -14.07 -6.86
CA LEU A 23 0.92 -14.38 -5.50
C LEU A 23 -0.57 -14.80 -5.49
N ALA A 24 -1.43 -14.06 -6.18
CA ALA A 24 -2.85 -14.39 -6.35
C ALA A 24 -3.04 -15.74 -7.02
N ARG A 25 -2.27 -16.04 -8.08
CA ARG A 25 -2.28 -17.36 -8.74
C ARG A 25 -1.90 -18.48 -7.80
N GLY A 26 -0.92 -18.29 -6.92
CA GLY A 26 -0.54 -19.25 -5.88
C GLY A 26 -1.71 -19.62 -4.96
N ALA A 27 -2.53 -18.64 -4.57
CA ALA A 27 -3.74 -18.89 -3.78
C ALA A 27 -4.80 -19.71 -4.54
N VAL A 28 -5.01 -19.40 -5.84
CA VAL A 28 -5.92 -20.16 -6.70
C VAL A 28 -5.43 -21.61 -6.87
N GLU A 29 -4.14 -21.81 -7.14
CA GLU A 29 -3.55 -23.15 -7.24
C GLU A 29 -3.67 -23.97 -5.95
N ALA A 30 -3.62 -23.29 -4.80
CA ALA A 30 -3.82 -23.92 -3.50
C ALA A 30 -5.28 -24.32 -3.23
N GLY A 31 -6.24 -23.86 -4.03
CA GLY A 31 -7.66 -24.06 -3.76
C GLY A 31 -8.15 -23.25 -2.56
N VAL A 32 -7.88 -21.96 -2.55
CA VAL A 32 -8.40 -21.01 -1.55
C VAL A 32 -9.91 -20.97 -1.55
N HIS A 33 -10.54 -20.80 -0.37
CA HIS A 33 -11.99 -20.73 -0.22
C HIS A 33 -12.48 -19.32 0.10
N LEU A 34 -11.64 -18.55 0.81
CA LEU A 34 -12.00 -17.20 1.23
C LEU A 34 -10.79 -16.26 1.17
N VAL A 35 -10.99 -15.11 0.56
CA VAL A 35 -9.99 -14.03 0.47
C VAL A 35 -10.55 -12.74 1.02
N THR A 36 -9.78 -12.08 1.85
CA THR A 36 -10.11 -10.75 2.37
C THR A 36 -8.91 -9.82 2.22
N ALA A 37 -9.16 -8.54 2.10
CA ALA A 37 -8.11 -7.54 2.05
C ALA A 37 -8.63 -6.16 2.44
N TYR A 38 -7.73 -5.25 2.73
CA TYR A 38 -7.97 -3.82 2.66
C TYR A 38 -7.01 -3.19 1.64
N PRO A 39 -7.47 -2.21 0.84
CA PRO A 39 -6.64 -1.60 -0.20
C PRO A 39 -5.39 -0.91 0.37
N GLY A 40 -4.22 -1.26 -0.14
CA GLY A 40 -2.95 -0.69 0.29
C GLY A 40 -1.84 -1.03 -0.69
N THR A 41 -1.23 -0.02 -1.35
CA THR A 41 -0.08 -0.23 -2.24
C THR A 41 1.16 -0.53 -1.40
N PRO A 42 1.91 -1.64 -1.67
CA PRO A 42 1.94 -2.40 -2.93
C PRO A 42 1.18 -3.75 -2.93
N SER A 43 0.12 -3.98 -2.15
CA SER A 43 -0.57 -5.29 -2.04
C SER A 43 -1.92 -5.36 -2.77
N SER A 44 -2.48 -4.23 -3.23
CA SER A 44 -3.88 -4.15 -3.69
C SER A 44 -4.20 -5.09 -4.84
N GLU A 45 -3.31 -5.25 -5.82
CA GLU A 45 -3.55 -6.04 -7.03
C GLU A 45 -3.71 -7.54 -6.74
N ILE A 46 -3.23 -8.03 -5.57
CA ILE A 46 -3.47 -9.43 -5.13
C ILE A 46 -4.97 -9.67 -4.97
N ALA A 47 -5.63 -8.81 -4.20
CA ALA A 47 -7.04 -8.96 -3.92
C ALA A 47 -7.92 -8.53 -5.11
N GLU A 48 -7.50 -7.56 -5.92
CA GLU A 48 -8.18 -7.19 -7.16
C GLU A 48 -8.29 -8.40 -8.09
N ALA A 49 -7.14 -9.05 -8.37
CA ALA A 49 -7.10 -10.22 -9.22
C ALA A 49 -7.96 -11.37 -8.67
N LEU A 50 -7.93 -11.58 -7.34
CA LEU A 50 -8.74 -12.63 -6.70
C LEU A 50 -10.24 -12.28 -6.68
N CYS A 51 -10.63 -11.01 -6.49
CA CYS A 51 -12.03 -10.59 -6.61
C CYS A 51 -12.56 -10.80 -8.04
N ASP A 52 -11.76 -10.51 -9.05
CA ASP A 52 -12.12 -10.70 -10.46
C ASP A 52 -12.30 -12.18 -10.82
N ALA A 53 -11.49 -13.08 -10.22
CA ALA A 53 -11.53 -14.52 -10.46
C ALA A 53 -12.54 -15.28 -9.59
N ALA A 54 -12.98 -14.70 -8.48
CA ALA A 54 -13.73 -15.40 -7.42
C ALA A 54 -14.97 -16.15 -7.92
N SER A 55 -15.79 -15.48 -8.74
CA SER A 55 -17.04 -16.07 -9.27
C SER A 55 -16.77 -17.25 -10.20
N GLU A 56 -15.75 -17.17 -11.04
CA GLU A 56 -15.40 -18.22 -12.01
C GLU A 56 -14.73 -19.40 -11.32
N GLN A 57 -13.86 -19.15 -10.35
CA GLN A 57 -13.10 -20.17 -9.64
C GLN A 57 -13.83 -20.76 -8.43
N GLY A 58 -14.98 -20.19 -8.04
CA GLY A 58 -15.87 -20.73 -7.01
C GLY A 58 -15.38 -20.53 -5.57
N PHE A 59 -14.68 -19.43 -5.28
CA PHE A 59 -14.33 -19.02 -3.93
C PHE A 59 -14.92 -17.64 -3.59
N HIS A 60 -14.89 -17.25 -2.30
CA HIS A 60 -15.33 -15.93 -1.88
C HIS A 60 -14.15 -14.97 -1.78
N ALA A 61 -14.27 -13.77 -2.37
CA ALA A 61 -13.30 -12.68 -2.21
C ALA A 61 -14.00 -11.37 -1.91
N GLN A 62 -13.44 -10.58 -0.97
CA GLN A 62 -14.02 -9.30 -0.59
C GLN A 62 -12.98 -8.29 -0.13
N TRP A 63 -13.32 -7.01 -0.32
CA TRP A 63 -12.69 -5.89 0.38
C TRP A 63 -13.38 -5.70 1.73
N SER A 64 -12.60 -5.51 2.77
CA SER A 64 -13.08 -5.22 4.13
C SER A 64 -13.04 -3.72 4.42
N THR A 65 -13.62 -3.29 5.54
CA THR A 65 -13.62 -1.88 5.94
C THR A 65 -12.28 -1.39 6.50
N ASN A 66 -11.50 -2.33 7.07
CA ASN A 66 -10.10 -2.15 7.47
C ASN A 66 -9.40 -3.51 7.58
N GLU A 67 -8.09 -3.48 7.86
CA GLU A 67 -7.26 -4.69 7.93
C GLU A 67 -7.59 -5.56 9.15
N LYS A 68 -8.01 -4.94 10.26
CA LYS A 68 -8.44 -5.69 11.45
C LYS A 68 -9.66 -6.56 11.14
N VAL A 69 -10.66 -6.00 10.47
CA VAL A 69 -11.84 -6.77 10.02
C VAL A 69 -11.46 -7.81 8.98
N ALA A 70 -10.53 -7.48 8.08
CA ALA A 70 -10.06 -8.41 7.06
C ALA A 70 -9.42 -9.66 7.69
N ILE A 71 -8.50 -9.48 8.63
CA ILE A 71 -7.83 -10.62 9.29
C ILE A 71 -8.78 -11.42 10.16
N ASP A 72 -9.74 -10.78 10.84
CA ASP A 72 -10.76 -11.45 11.66
C ASP A 72 -11.60 -12.42 10.80
N ILE A 73 -12.05 -11.96 9.64
CA ILE A 73 -12.85 -12.76 8.71
C ILE A 73 -12.04 -13.96 8.18
N ALA A 74 -10.80 -13.74 7.78
CA ALA A 74 -9.93 -14.80 7.30
C ALA A 74 -9.62 -15.82 8.40
N ALA A 75 -9.31 -15.37 9.61
CA ALA A 75 -9.10 -16.23 10.76
C ALA A 75 -10.35 -17.04 11.09
N GLY A 76 -11.54 -16.40 11.12
CA GLY A 76 -12.82 -17.08 11.34
C GLY A 76 -13.07 -18.21 10.33
N ALA A 77 -12.76 -18.01 9.05
CA ALA A 77 -12.85 -19.05 8.04
C ALA A 77 -11.86 -20.20 8.29
N ALA A 78 -10.63 -19.88 8.71
CA ALA A 78 -9.62 -20.90 9.05
C ALA A 78 -10.02 -21.74 10.27
N LEU A 79 -10.69 -21.15 11.27
CA LEU A 79 -11.18 -21.88 12.44
C LEU A 79 -12.20 -22.97 12.09
N VAL A 80 -13.02 -22.76 11.05
CA VAL A 80 -13.96 -23.75 10.54
C VAL A 80 -13.38 -24.68 9.47
N GLY A 81 -12.06 -24.67 9.28
CA GLY A 81 -11.33 -25.58 8.42
C GLY A 81 -11.23 -25.18 6.96
N MET A 82 -11.60 -23.95 6.61
CA MET A 82 -11.50 -23.42 5.25
C MET A 82 -10.12 -22.79 5.00
N ARG A 83 -9.60 -22.90 3.77
CA ARG A 83 -8.38 -22.20 3.37
C ARG A 83 -8.69 -20.73 3.16
N SER A 84 -8.03 -19.85 3.89
CA SER A 84 -8.25 -18.41 3.82
C SER A 84 -6.95 -17.65 3.60
N LEU A 85 -7.03 -16.54 2.87
CA LEU A 85 -5.95 -15.61 2.64
C LEU A 85 -6.39 -14.21 3.02
N VAL A 86 -5.52 -13.48 3.72
CA VAL A 86 -5.66 -12.03 3.89
C VAL A 86 -4.46 -11.34 3.28
N ALA A 87 -4.69 -10.26 2.51
CA ALA A 87 -3.63 -9.45 1.91
C ALA A 87 -3.70 -8.00 2.41
N MET A 88 -2.54 -7.44 2.76
CA MET A 88 -2.41 -6.07 3.22
C MET A 88 -0.98 -5.56 3.05
N LYS A 89 -0.79 -4.24 3.12
CA LYS A 89 0.54 -3.65 3.22
C LYS A 89 1.07 -3.70 4.66
N SER A 90 2.36 -3.39 4.85
CA SER A 90 3.00 -3.37 6.18
C SER A 90 2.26 -2.49 7.21
N ALA A 91 1.86 -1.27 6.81
CA ALA A 91 1.10 -0.37 7.69
C ALA A 91 -0.26 -0.98 8.10
N GLY A 92 -0.89 -1.75 7.21
CA GLY A 92 -2.14 -2.46 7.50
C GLY A 92 -1.96 -3.60 8.50
N LEU A 93 -0.79 -4.27 8.50
CA LEU A 93 -0.50 -5.28 9.52
C LEU A 93 -0.47 -4.66 10.93
N ASN A 94 -0.03 -3.41 11.08
CA ASN A 94 -0.09 -2.70 12.36
C ASN A 94 -1.54 -2.50 12.83
N VAL A 95 -2.49 -2.24 11.92
CA VAL A 95 -3.92 -2.15 12.24
C VAL A 95 -4.50 -3.51 12.65
N ALA A 96 -4.03 -4.59 12.03
CA ALA A 96 -4.46 -5.96 12.27
C ALA A 96 -3.72 -6.66 13.43
N MET A 97 -2.76 -5.98 14.07
CA MET A 97 -1.74 -6.57 14.94
C MET A 97 -2.30 -7.36 16.10
N ASP A 98 -3.35 -6.89 16.76
CA ASP A 98 -3.95 -7.58 17.92
C ASP A 98 -4.46 -8.99 17.53
N THR A 99 -5.20 -9.09 16.42
CA THR A 99 -5.64 -10.40 15.90
C THR A 99 -4.47 -11.23 15.40
N PHE A 100 -3.50 -10.59 14.71
CA PHE A 100 -2.34 -11.28 14.14
C PHE A 100 -1.50 -12.01 15.19
N VAL A 101 -1.27 -11.40 16.35
CA VAL A 101 -0.50 -12.03 17.44
C VAL A 101 -1.34 -12.95 18.33
N THR A 102 -2.65 -12.81 18.31
CA THR A 102 -3.55 -13.57 19.19
C THR A 102 -3.98 -14.90 18.58
N VAL A 103 -4.26 -14.94 17.27
CA VAL A 103 -4.72 -16.16 16.57
C VAL A 103 -3.75 -17.35 16.75
N PRO A 104 -2.42 -17.20 16.72
CA PRO A 104 -1.50 -18.31 16.93
C PRO A 104 -1.66 -19.04 18.27
N TYR A 105 -2.13 -18.38 19.32
CA TYR A 105 -2.38 -19.01 20.63
C TYR A 105 -3.45 -20.10 20.56
N GLY A 106 -4.50 -19.91 19.77
CA GLY A 106 -5.50 -20.93 19.49
C GLY A 106 -5.13 -21.84 18.30
N GLY A 107 -4.27 -21.31 17.45
CA GLY A 107 -3.97 -21.91 16.15
C GLY A 107 -5.15 -21.87 15.19
N VAL A 108 -5.03 -22.61 14.09
CA VAL A 108 -6.03 -22.68 13.02
C VAL A 108 -6.32 -24.13 12.63
N LYS A 109 -7.42 -24.37 11.94
CA LYS A 109 -7.80 -25.69 11.43
C LYS A 109 -7.60 -25.81 9.92
N GLY A 110 -8.02 -24.79 9.17
CA GLY A 110 -7.75 -24.64 7.75
C GLY A 110 -6.48 -23.83 7.51
N GLY A 111 -5.95 -23.90 6.30
CA GLY A 111 -4.78 -23.10 5.94
C GLY A 111 -5.08 -21.60 6.02
N PHE A 112 -4.30 -20.88 6.80
CA PHE A 112 -4.40 -19.43 6.95
C PHE A 112 -3.11 -18.76 6.51
N VAL A 113 -3.19 -17.99 5.42
CA VAL A 113 -2.06 -17.30 4.83
C VAL A 113 -2.25 -15.78 4.97
N VAL A 114 -1.25 -15.13 5.53
CA VAL A 114 -1.19 -13.68 5.68
C VAL A 114 -0.14 -13.14 4.73
N VAL A 115 -0.56 -12.49 3.64
CA VAL A 115 0.35 -11.85 2.69
C VAL A 115 0.54 -10.39 3.08
N VAL A 116 1.79 -10.02 3.36
CA VAL A 116 2.16 -8.66 3.74
C VAL A 116 3.13 -8.11 2.72
N ALA A 117 2.82 -6.95 2.13
CA ALA A 117 3.71 -6.27 1.21
C ALA A 117 4.32 -5.04 1.88
N ASP A 118 5.64 -5.10 2.07
CA ASP A 118 6.44 -4.00 2.60
C ASP A 118 6.84 -3.04 1.47
N ASP A 119 7.15 -1.81 1.85
CA ASP A 119 7.48 -0.74 0.92
C ASP A 119 8.80 -0.06 1.31
N PRO A 120 9.96 -0.72 1.06
CA PRO A 120 11.27 -0.11 1.25
C PRO A 120 11.39 1.20 0.45
N ASP A 121 12.07 2.21 1.00
CA ASP A 121 12.10 3.60 0.54
C ASP A 121 10.74 4.33 0.59
N ALA A 122 9.72 3.70 1.15
CA ALA A 122 8.38 4.28 1.35
C ALA A 122 7.79 4.96 0.09
N HIS A 123 7.97 4.36 -1.10
CA HIS A 123 7.47 4.92 -2.37
C HIS A 123 5.96 5.19 -2.37
N PHE A 124 5.20 4.38 -1.62
CA PHE A 124 3.73 4.43 -1.52
C PHE A 124 3.26 4.51 -0.07
N SER A 125 4.13 4.87 0.86
CA SER A 125 3.85 4.80 2.29
C SER A 125 4.33 6.04 3.02
N SER A 126 3.67 6.41 4.11
CA SER A 126 4.06 7.53 4.97
C SER A 126 5.29 7.19 5.82
N THR A 127 5.56 5.91 6.03
CA THR A 127 6.66 5.40 6.85
C THR A 127 7.19 4.11 6.24
N GLU A 128 8.49 3.87 6.41
CA GLU A 128 9.11 2.61 6.04
C GLU A 128 9.00 1.61 7.20
N HIS A 129 8.37 0.47 6.96
CA HIS A 129 8.21 -0.60 7.94
C HIS A 129 8.77 -1.90 7.39
N ASP A 130 9.40 -2.67 8.26
CA ASP A 130 9.79 -4.07 8.00
C ASP A 130 8.90 -4.99 8.83
N SER A 131 8.12 -5.82 8.17
CA SER A 131 7.14 -6.68 8.83
C SER A 131 7.72 -8.01 9.37
N ARG A 132 8.96 -8.36 9.03
CA ARG A 132 9.59 -9.62 9.47
C ARG A 132 9.67 -9.79 10.99
N PRO A 133 10.02 -8.77 11.78
CA PRO A 133 10.01 -8.87 13.25
C PRO A 133 8.64 -9.19 13.84
N LEU A 134 7.55 -8.81 13.16
CA LEU A 134 6.19 -9.07 13.63
C LEU A 134 5.84 -10.57 13.55
N ALA A 135 6.41 -11.30 12.58
CA ALA A 135 6.27 -12.76 12.53
C ALA A 135 6.92 -13.44 13.75
N LYS A 136 8.06 -12.89 14.24
CA LYS A 136 8.67 -13.37 15.49
C LYS A 136 7.79 -13.05 16.70
N GLN A 137 7.21 -11.88 16.75
CA GLN A 137 6.29 -11.51 17.84
C GLN A 137 5.05 -12.41 17.87
N ALA A 138 4.54 -12.80 16.69
CA ALA A 138 3.42 -13.74 16.55
C ALA A 138 3.83 -15.21 16.68
N GLU A 139 5.13 -15.51 16.72
CA GLU A 139 5.71 -16.86 16.82
C GLU A 139 5.29 -17.78 15.65
N ILE A 140 5.23 -17.22 14.44
CA ILE A 140 4.82 -17.92 13.21
C ILE A 140 5.90 -17.91 12.13
N LEU A 141 5.77 -18.82 11.17
CA LEU A 141 6.64 -18.91 10.01
C LEU A 141 6.48 -17.69 9.09
N CYS A 142 7.60 -17.09 8.64
CA CYS A 142 7.64 -16.04 7.63
C CYS A 142 8.44 -16.50 6.41
N LEU A 143 7.78 -16.54 5.25
CA LEU A 143 8.38 -16.79 3.94
C LEU A 143 8.65 -15.46 3.24
N GLU A 144 9.75 -15.37 2.48
CA GLU A 144 10.16 -14.15 1.79
C GLU A 144 10.68 -14.49 0.38
N PRO A 145 9.88 -14.29 -0.69
CA PRO A 145 10.24 -14.64 -2.05
C PRO A 145 11.25 -13.65 -2.65
N ALA A 146 12.11 -14.17 -3.54
CA ALA A 146 13.05 -13.38 -4.32
C ALA A 146 12.41 -12.77 -5.59
N ASP A 147 11.35 -13.38 -6.09
CA ASP A 147 10.59 -12.93 -7.26
C ASP A 147 9.13 -13.42 -7.25
N GLY A 148 8.35 -13.02 -8.27
CA GLY A 148 6.94 -13.41 -8.38
C GLY A 148 6.72 -14.91 -8.58
N GLY A 149 7.62 -15.61 -9.26
CA GLY A 149 7.52 -17.05 -9.51
C GLY A 149 7.67 -17.84 -8.20
N GLU A 150 8.68 -17.51 -7.41
CA GLU A 150 8.88 -18.07 -6.07
C GLU A 150 7.73 -17.68 -5.14
N GLY A 151 7.27 -16.42 -5.22
CA GLY A 151 6.13 -15.92 -4.44
C GLY A 151 4.86 -16.71 -4.69
N LYS A 152 4.57 -17.06 -5.95
CA LYS A 152 3.44 -17.94 -6.31
C LYS A 152 3.56 -19.29 -5.59
N GLU A 153 4.74 -19.90 -5.65
CA GLU A 153 4.96 -21.22 -5.06
C GLU A 153 4.93 -21.17 -3.52
N MET A 154 5.48 -20.11 -2.93
CA MET A 154 5.42 -19.89 -1.47
C MET A 154 3.98 -19.74 -0.98
N VAL A 155 3.14 -18.93 -1.65
CA VAL A 155 1.72 -18.80 -1.29
C VAL A 155 1.00 -20.13 -1.45
N ARG A 156 1.25 -20.85 -2.55
CA ARG A 156 0.65 -22.18 -2.78
C ARG A 156 0.98 -23.16 -1.66
N GLN A 157 2.25 -23.23 -1.24
CA GLN A 157 2.68 -24.14 -0.18
C GLN A 157 2.29 -23.66 1.21
N ALA A 158 2.18 -22.34 1.43
CA ALA A 158 1.86 -21.76 2.73
C ALA A 158 0.55 -22.31 3.32
N PHE A 159 -0.46 -22.64 2.48
CA PHE A 159 -1.70 -23.27 2.95
C PHE A 159 -1.46 -24.67 3.50
N ASP A 160 -0.67 -25.48 2.79
CA ASP A 160 -0.35 -26.84 3.23
C ASP A 160 0.52 -26.82 4.51
N ILE A 161 1.46 -25.89 4.60
CA ILE A 161 2.32 -25.68 5.77
C ILE A 161 1.48 -25.23 6.97
N SER A 162 0.59 -24.25 6.77
CA SER A 162 -0.31 -23.75 7.80
C SER A 162 -1.19 -24.87 8.37
N GLU A 163 -1.75 -25.73 7.52
CA GLU A 163 -2.55 -26.88 7.95
C GLU A 163 -1.73 -27.92 8.73
N LYS A 164 -0.48 -28.17 8.29
CA LYS A 164 0.43 -29.12 8.96
C LYS A 164 0.87 -28.63 10.34
N LEU A 165 1.11 -27.32 10.46
CA LEU A 165 1.56 -26.70 11.71
C LEU A 165 0.39 -26.28 12.61
N GLU A 166 -0.82 -26.19 12.06
CA GLU A 166 -2.01 -25.62 12.68
C GLU A 166 -1.82 -24.16 13.13
N LEU A 167 -1.00 -23.40 12.38
CA LEU A 167 -0.65 -22.01 12.64
C LEU A 167 -0.80 -21.17 11.37
N PRO A 168 -1.06 -19.85 11.48
CA PRO A 168 -0.93 -18.95 10.34
C PRO A 168 0.49 -18.99 9.75
N VAL A 169 0.59 -18.73 8.43
CA VAL A 169 1.87 -18.55 7.74
C VAL A 169 1.87 -17.18 7.11
N MET A 170 2.91 -16.40 7.38
CA MET A 170 3.13 -15.11 6.74
C MET A 170 3.96 -15.28 5.48
N VAL A 171 3.55 -14.61 4.39
CA VAL A 171 4.35 -14.43 3.18
C VAL A 171 4.62 -12.94 3.03
N ARG A 172 5.87 -12.55 3.20
CA ARG A 172 6.32 -11.16 3.10
C ARG A 172 6.82 -10.89 1.69
N SER A 173 6.25 -9.92 1.00
CA SER A 173 6.72 -9.39 -0.28
C SER A 173 7.28 -7.98 -0.09
N VAL A 174 7.96 -7.45 -1.09
CA VAL A 174 8.41 -6.05 -1.16
C VAL A 174 7.93 -5.40 -2.46
N SER A 175 7.93 -4.06 -2.51
CA SER A 175 7.42 -3.30 -3.66
C SER A 175 7.96 -3.80 -4.99
N ARG A 176 9.25 -4.09 -5.11
CA ARG A 176 9.86 -4.57 -6.36
C ARG A 176 9.47 -5.99 -6.73
N VAL A 177 9.17 -6.86 -5.77
CA VAL A 177 8.62 -8.20 -6.04
C VAL A 177 7.14 -8.06 -6.40
N SER A 178 6.37 -7.29 -5.65
CA SER A 178 4.93 -7.10 -5.85
C SER A 178 4.59 -6.47 -7.20
N HIS A 179 5.32 -5.42 -7.59
CA HIS A 179 5.11 -4.66 -8.83
C HIS A 179 6.12 -5.00 -9.94
N GLY A 180 7.08 -5.87 -9.66
CA GLY A 180 7.96 -6.43 -10.67
C GLY A 180 7.26 -7.48 -11.53
N SER A 181 7.76 -7.69 -12.75
CA SER A 181 7.31 -8.78 -13.61
C SER A 181 8.30 -9.94 -13.57
N ALA A 182 7.79 -11.15 -13.50
CA ALA A 182 8.58 -12.37 -13.49
C ALA A 182 8.02 -13.41 -14.47
N ASN A 183 8.88 -14.30 -14.96
CA ASN A 183 8.46 -15.50 -15.64
C ASN A 183 7.90 -16.49 -14.62
N VAL A 184 6.68 -16.93 -14.82
CA VAL A 184 5.96 -17.79 -13.89
C VAL A 184 5.47 -19.03 -14.60
N THR A 185 5.89 -20.18 -14.14
CA THR A 185 5.31 -21.48 -14.56
C THR A 185 4.04 -21.74 -13.78
N LEU A 186 2.91 -21.87 -14.46
CA LEU A 186 1.61 -22.08 -13.83
C LEU A 186 1.44 -23.53 -13.41
N GLY A 187 1.03 -23.74 -12.17
CA GLY A 187 0.75 -25.03 -11.59
C GLY A 187 -0.71 -25.46 -11.74
N GLU A 188 -1.01 -26.67 -11.28
CA GLU A 188 -2.36 -27.24 -11.27
C GLU A 188 -3.24 -26.53 -10.23
N ILE A 189 -4.46 -26.17 -10.63
CA ILE A 189 -5.48 -25.63 -9.72
C ILE A 189 -6.13 -26.79 -8.96
N ARG A 190 -5.88 -26.85 -7.66
CA ARG A 190 -6.43 -27.88 -6.78
C ARG A 190 -7.89 -27.56 -6.45
N LYS A 191 -8.78 -28.51 -6.67
CA LYS A 191 -10.18 -28.43 -6.22
C LYS A 191 -10.30 -29.03 -4.82
N VAL A 192 -10.07 -28.21 -3.81
CA VAL A 192 -10.17 -28.61 -2.40
C VAL A 192 -11.62 -28.50 -1.95
N GLN A 193 -12.36 -29.62 -1.97
CA GLN A 193 -13.73 -29.62 -1.49
C GLN A 193 -13.76 -29.87 0.02
N ARG A 194 -14.29 -28.90 0.78
CA ARG A 194 -14.44 -28.95 2.23
C ARG A 194 -15.83 -28.47 2.62
N ARG A 195 -16.32 -29.00 3.74
CA ARG A 195 -17.50 -28.46 4.43
C ARG A 195 -17.02 -27.76 5.69
N PRO A 196 -17.42 -26.49 5.93
CA PRO A 196 -17.09 -25.80 7.15
C PRO A 196 -17.58 -26.60 8.36
N HIS A 197 -16.70 -26.80 9.34
CA HIS A 197 -17.03 -27.49 10.57
C HIS A 197 -16.25 -26.92 11.74
N PHE A 198 -16.94 -26.49 12.78
CA PHE A 198 -16.34 -26.00 14.01
C PHE A 198 -16.38 -27.07 15.08
N ASN A 199 -15.22 -27.62 15.43
CA ASN A 199 -15.09 -28.58 16.51
C ASN A 199 -14.68 -27.87 17.82
N LYS A 200 -15.61 -27.76 18.76
CA LYS A 200 -15.39 -27.09 20.06
C LYS A 200 -14.29 -27.74 20.91
N HIS A 201 -14.05 -29.04 20.72
CA HIS A 201 -13.13 -29.85 21.52
C HIS A 201 -11.89 -30.31 20.74
N TYR A 202 -11.57 -29.61 19.62
CA TYR A 202 -10.46 -29.98 18.77
C TYR A 202 -9.11 -29.86 19.49
N GLY A 203 -8.42 -30.98 19.62
CA GLY A 203 -7.09 -31.08 20.20
C GLY A 203 -7.11 -31.04 21.73
N PHE A 204 -7.61 -30.02 22.36
CA PHE A 204 -7.74 -29.87 23.79
C PHE A 204 -8.93 -28.97 24.18
N SER A 205 -9.40 -29.08 25.43
CA SER A 205 -10.55 -28.30 25.90
C SER A 205 -10.24 -26.81 25.86
N TYR A 206 -11.24 -26.02 25.44
CA TYR A 206 -11.16 -24.56 25.36
C TYR A 206 -10.05 -24.03 24.43
N ARG A 207 -9.64 -24.80 23.41
CA ARG A 207 -8.60 -24.39 22.46
C ARG A 207 -8.86 -23.01 21.85
N TRP A 208 -10.09 -22.71 21.52
CA TRP A 208 -10.49 -21.49 20.82
C TRP A 208 -10.77 -20.30 21.73
N ASP A 209 -10.77 -20.53 23.05
CA ASP A 209 -10.94 -19.48 24.02
C ASP A 209 -9.56 -19.06 24.57
N VAL A 210 -8.98 -18.00 24.05
CA VAL A 210 -7.64 -17.49 24.42
C VAL A 210 -7.67 -16.51 25.58
N TYR A 211 -8.76 -16.49 26.36
CA TYR A 211 -8.95 -15.58 27.48
C TYR A 211 -8.55 -16.21 28.85
N GLY A 212 -7.87 -15.39 29.64
CA GLY A 212 -7.65 -15.61 31.06
C GLY A 212 -6.62 -16.69 31.46
N PRO A 213 -5.94 -16.47 32.61
CA PRO A 213 -5.09 -17.49 33.23
C PRO A 213 -5.94 -18.60 33.89
N PRO A 214 -5.52 -19.86 33.95
CA PRO A 214 -4.23 -20.38 33.43
C PRO A 214 -4.23 -20.71 31.93
N GLY A 215 -5.35 -20.51 31.25
CA GLY A 215 -5.55 -20.93 29.86
C GLY A 215 -4.56 -20.27 28.88
N THR A 216 -4.29 -18.99 29.01
CA THR A 216 -3.34 -18.27 28.15
C THR A 216 -1.93 -18.83 28.28
N ARG A 217 -1.45 -19.12 29.49
CA ARG A 217 -0.13 -19.74 29.69
C ARG A 217 -0.05 -21.13 29.04
N PHE A 218 -1.08 -21.95 29.20
CA PHE A 218 -1.14 -23.27 28.58
C PHE A 218 -1.08 -23.19 27.04
N ARG A 219 -1.78 -22.22 26.44
CA ARG A 219 -1.74 -22.00 24.99
C ARG A 219 -0.40 -21.49 24.49
N HIS A 220 0.22 -20.58 25.24
CA HIS A 220 1.57 -20.14 24.91
C HIS A 220 2.58 -21.30 24.97
N GLU A 221 2.49 -22.15 25.99
CA GLU A 221 3.29 -23.37 26.06
C GLU A 221 2.99 -24.31 24.87
N TRP A 222 1.72 -24.43 24.44
CA TRP A 222 1.38 -25.19 23.25
C TRP A 222 2.00 -24.58 22.00
N LEU A 223 1.93 -23.28 21.82
CA LEU A 223 2.51 -22.56 20.68
C LEU A 223 4.04 -22.76 20.64
N LEU A 224 4.71 -22.59 21.76
CA LEU A 224 6.16 -22.83 21.88
C LEU A 224 6.55 -24.27 21.53
N ARG A 225 5.70 -25.25 21.81
CA ARG A 225 5.90 -26.67 21.40
C ARG A 225 5.76 -26.89 19.89
N GLN A 226 5.19 -25.94 19.12
CA GLN A 226 5.20 -26.02 17.66
C GLN A 226 6.55 -25.57 17.08
N PHE A 227 7.33 -24.76 17.79
CA PHE A 227 8.59 -24.22 17.30
C PHE A 227 9.59 -25.28 16.80
N PRO A 228 9.82 -26.42 17.50
CA PRO A 228 10.68 -27.48 16.97
C PRO A 228 10.17 -28.07 15.64
N LYS A 229 8.86 -28.11 15.42
CA LYS A 229 8.26 -28.58 14.15
C LYS A 229 8.47 -27.54 13.04
N ILE A 230 8.30 -26.26 13.38
CA ILE A 230 8.58 -25.16 12.47
C ILE A 230 10.06 -25.20 12.08
N GLN A 231 10.98 -25.32 13.04
CA GLN A 231 12.41 -25.38 12.78
C GLN A 231 12.80 -26.57 11.90
N ALA A 232 12.22 -27.75 12.15
CA ALA A 232 12.47 -28.94 11.32
C ALA A 232 12.01 -28.71 9.87
N TYR A 233 10.84 -28.08 9.68
CA TYR A 233 10.38 -27.70 8.34
C TYR A 233 11.34 -26.70 7.68
N VAL A 234 11.78 -25.70 8.41
CA VAL A 234 12.65 -24.62 7.89
C VAL A 234 14.01 -25.15 7.49
N ASP A 235 14.61 -26.03 8.29
CA ASP A 235 15.90 -26.66 7.99
C ASP A 235 15.86 -27.50 6.70
N GLU A 236 14.71 -28.11 6.37
CA GLU A 236 14.49 -28.95 5.19
C GLU A 236 13.81 -28.20 4.04
N SER A 237 13.40 -26.95 4.24
CA SER A 237 12.63 -26.19 3.27
C SER A 237 13.36 -26.05 1.93
N PRO A 238 12.68 -26.33 0.79
CA PRO A 238 13.25 -26.17 -0.54
C PRO A 238 13.49 -24.71 -0.92
N PHE A 239 12.89 -23.77 -0.18
CA PHE A 239 13.12 -22.33 -0.38
C PHE A 239 14.46 -21.85 0.18
N ASN A 240 15.13 -22.65 1.00
CA ASN A 240 16.45 -22.35 1.56
C ASN A 240 17.52 -23.17 0.82
N GLU A 241 18.34 -22.51 0.02
CA GLU A 241 19.42 -23.15 -0.74
C GLU A 241 20.74 -23.00 0.00
N LEU A 242 21.59 -24.01 -0.09
CA LEU A 242 22.95 -23.99 0.42
C LEU A 242 23.92 -24.59 -0.62
N VAL A 243 24.92 -23.82 -1.01
CA VAL A 243 25.99 -24.25 -1.91
C VAL A 243 27.33 -23.96 -1.24
N MET A 244 28.02 -25.01 -0.85
CA MET A 244 29.33 -24.89 -0.22
C MET A 244 30.43 -24.86 -1.29
N ALA A 245 31.40 -23.94 -1.14
CA ALA A 245 32.53 -23.79 -2.03
C ALA A 245 33.76 -24.45 -1.37
N PRO A 246 34.29 -25.55 -1.90
CA PRO A 246 35.47 -26.21 -1.31
C PRO A 246 36.67 -25.26 -1.23
N GLY A 247 37.20 -25.06 0.01
CA GLY A 247 38.32 -24.15 0.28
C GLY A 247 37.96 -22.66 0.27
N GLY A 248 36.68 -22.30 0.06
CA GLY A 248 36.19 -20.93 0.19
C GLY A 248 36.32 -20.43 1.64
N ARG A 249 36.67 -19.16 1.83
CA ARG A 249 36.75 -18.51 3.15
C ARG A 249 35.78 -17.31 3.25
N LEU A 250 35.06 -17.01 2.18
CA LEU A 250 34.04 -15.97 2.10
C LEU A 250 32.67 -16.61 1.93
N GLY A 251 31.70 -16.20 2.75
CA GLY A 251 30.31 -16.60 2.65
C GLY A 251 29.43 -15.44 2.25
N VAL A 252 28.30 -15.73 1.61
CA VAL A 252 27.22 -14.80 1.32
C VAL A 252 25.90 -15.45 1.74
N ILE A 253 25.18 -14.82 2.66
CA ILE A 253 23.81 -15.17 3.00
C ILE A 253 22.90 -14.06 2.48
N ALA A 254 21.83 -14.40 1.78
CA ALA A 254 20.87 -13.42 1.27
C ALA A 254 19.44 -13.89 1.42
N SER A 255 18.50 -12.94 1.67
CA SER A 255 17.07 -13.23 1.76
C SER A 255 16.27 -12.45 0.73
N GLY A 256 15.09 -12.99 0.38
CA GLY A 256 14.14 -12.36 -0.51
C GLY A 256 14.79 -11.84 -1.78
N LEU A 257 14.40 -10.63 -2.21
CA LEU A 257 14.94 -9.96 -3.41
C LEU A 257 16.46 -9.75 -3.33
N GLY A 258 17.02 -9.57 -2.12
CA GLY A 258 18.47 -9.50 -1.90
C GLY A 258 19.22 -10.71 -2.44
N SER A 259 18.58 -11.87 -2.51
CA SER A 259 19.15 -13.09 -3.09
C SER A 259 19.40 -12.96 -4.59
N ALA A 260 18.49 -12.33 -5.34
CA ALA A 260 18.67 -12.10 -6.77
C ALA A 260 19.86 -11.15 -7.02
N TYR A 261 19.95 -10.07 -6.26
CA TYR A 261 21.07 -9.12 -6.36
C TYR A 261 22.41 -9.72 -5.97
N ALA A 262 22.42 -10.56 -4.93
CA ALA A 262 23.64 -11.25 -4.49
C ALA A 262 24.14 -12.28 -5.51
N LEU A 263 23.24 -13.05 -6.12
CA LEU A 263 23.61 -13.98 -7.21
C LEU A 263 24.18 -13.25 -8.42
N GLU A 264 23.56 -12.14 -8.81
CA GLU A 264 24.07 -11.33 -9.92
C GLU A 264 25.45 -10.71 -9.59
N ALA A 265 25.65 -10.26 -8.36
CA ALA A 265 26.95 -9.76 -7.89
C ALA A 265 28.03 -10.87 -7.90
N ILE A 266 27.70 -12.08 -7.43
CA ILE A 266 28.59 -13.26 -7.46
C ILE A 266 29.01 -13.58 -8.89
N ARG A 267 28.07 -13.60 -9.85
CA ARG A 267 28.33 -13.83 -11.28
C ARG A 267 29.19 -12.73 -11.88
N THR A 268 28.81 -11.47 -11.68
CA THR A 268 29.53 -10.31 -12.21
C THR A 268 30.97 -10.25 -11.74
N LEU A 269 31.23 -10.68 -10.50
CA LEU A 269 32.57 -10.73 -9.92
C LEU A 269 33.32 -12.03 -10.24
N GLY A 270 32.73 -13.01 -10.95
CA GLY A 270 33.32 -14.31 -11.26
C GLY A 270 33.68 -15.09 -9.99
N LEU A 271 32.78 -15.08 -9.00
CA LEU A 271 32.91 -15.74 -7.70
C LEU A 271 32.09 -17.03 -7.61
N GLU A 272 31.46 -17.48 -8.68
CA GLU A 272 30.71 -18.74 -8.72
C GLU A 272 31.60 -19.91 -8.35
N GLY A 273 31.16 -20.75 -7.41
CA GLY A 273 31.93 -21.87 -6.85
C GLY A 273 33.10 -21.47 -5.97
N LYS A 274 33.35 -20.18 -5.70
CA LYS A 274 34.46 -19.67 -4.87
C LYS A 274 34.02 -19.10 -3.53
N VAL A 275 32.71 -18.81 -3.39
CA VAL A 275 32.10 -18.33 -2.15
C VAL A 275 31.04 -19.32 -1.68
N HIS A 276 30.88 -19.48 -0.39
CA HIS A 276 29.74 -20.20 0.18
C HIS A 276 28.48 -19.37 -0.06
N TRP A 277 27.47 -19.98 -0.61
CA TRP A 277 26.19 -19.33 -0.91
C TRP A 277 25.06 -19.94 -0.09
N CYS A 278 24.31 -19.11 0.62
CA CYS A 278 23.09 -19.52 1.30
C CYS A 278 21.97 -18.55 0.98
N LYS A 279 20.96 -19.02 0.25
CA LYS A 279 19.71 -18.29 0.03
C LYS A 279 18.73 -18.64 1.13
N LEU A 280 18.12 -17.64 1.71
CA LEU A 280 17.06 -17.77 2.71
C LEU A 280 15.73 -17.34 2.09
N GLY A 281 14.87 -18.29 1.76
CA GLY A 281 13.47 -18.05 1.41
C GLY A 281 12.57 -18.06 2.63
N VAL A 282 13.11 -18.40 3.80
CA VAL A 282 12.44 -18.30 5.11
C VAL A 282 13.14 -17.23 5.93
N ALA A 283 12.43 -16.14 6.22
CA ALA A 283 12.95 -15.00 6.97
C ALA A 283 12.81 -15.17 8.50
N PHE A 284 11.92 -16.08 8.96
CA PHE A 284 11.77 -16.42 10.38
C PHE A 284 11.00 -17.75 10.55
N PRO A 285 11.49 -18.66 11.47
CA PRO A 285 12.86 -18.67 11.99
C PRO A 285 13.88 -19.00 10.89
N LEU A 286 15.17 -18.73 11.13
CA LEU A 286 16.19 -19.07 10.14
C LEU A 286 16.50 -20.59 10.13
N PRO A 287 16.99 -21.16 9.02
CA PRO A 287 17.48 -22.53 8.96
C PRO A 287 18.82 -22.63 9.72
N GLU A 288 18.75 -22.81 11.04
CA GLU A 288 19.92 -22.76 11.94
C GLU A 288 21.07 -23.67 11.49
N LYS A 289 20.75 -24.87 10.96
CA LYS A 289 21.76 -25.82 10.50
C LYS A 289 22.55 -25.29 9.30
N LYS A 290 21.85 -24.80 8.27
CA LYS A 290 22.47 -24.25 7.04
C LYS A 290 23.29 -23.00 7.35
N VAL A 291 22.78 -22.12 8.20
CA VAL A 291 23.49 -20.91 8.63
C VAL A 291 24.73 -21.25 9.43
N ALA A 292 24.64 -22.19 10.39
CA ALA A 292 25.77 -22.64 11.18
C ALA A 292 26.86 -23.30 10.31
N GLU A 293 26.49 -24.06 9.29
CA GLU A 293 27.43 -24.69 8.35
C GLU A 293 28.26 -23.65 7.59
N VAL A 294 27.60 -22.58 7.07
CA VAL A 294 28.31 -21.47 6.41
C VAL A 294 29.22 -20.74 7.39
N LEU A 295 28.72 -20.42 8.59
CA LEU A 295 29.48 -19.71 9.63
C LEU A 295 30.73 -20.49 10.05
N ALA A 296 30.67 -21.82 10.09
CA ALA A 296 31.80 -22.67 10.44
C ALA A 296 32.86 -22.74 9.31
N ALA A 297 32.46 -22.54 8.07
CA ALA A 297 33.32 -22.71 6.90
C ALA A 297 34.03 -21.42 6.45
N CYS A 298 33.55 -20.24 6.84
CA CYS A 298 34.10 -18.98 6.34
C CYS A 298 34.73 -18.10 7.46
N ASP A 299 35.69 -17.25 7.05
CA ASP A 299 36.27 -16.22 7.94
C ASP A 299 35.44 -14.95 7.94
N THR A 300 34.81 -14.66 6.80
CA THR A 300 33.97 -13.48 6.60
C THR A 300 32.66 -13.89 5.91
N LEU A 301 31.57 -13.39 6.40
CA LEU A 301 30.24 -13.62 5.88
C LEU A 301 29.56 -12.28 5.59
N LEU A 302 29.15 -12.07 4.33
CA LEU A 302 28.31 -10.94 3.93
C LEU A 302 26.83 -11.34 4.03
N VAL A 303 26.04 -10.56 4.75
CA VAL A 303 24.58 -10.68 4.77
C VAL A 303 23.98 -9.63 3.84
N VAL A 304 23.08 -10.07 2.95
CA VAL A 304 22.40 -9.21 1.96
C VAL A 304 20.90 -9.32 2.16
N GLU A 305 20.29 -8.25 2.62
CA GLU A 305 18.87 -8.15 2.89
C GLU A 305 18.35 -6.74 2.64
N GLU A 306 17.07 -6.61 2.30
CA GLU A 306 16.38 -5.34 2.13
C GLU A 306 15.63 -4.97 3.42
N GLY A 307 15.40 -3.68 3.67
CA GLY A 307 14.79 -3.20 4.91
C GLY A 307 15.80 -3.04 6.04
N ILE A 308 15.46 -3.44 7.27
CA ILE A 308 16.34 -3.36 8.45
C ILE A 308 17.33 -4.54 8.52
N ASP A 309 18.25 -4.51 9.46
CA ASP A 309 19.27 -5.55 9.74
C ASP A 309 18.70 -6.77 10.48
N TRP A 310 17.58 -7.30 9.99
CA TRP A 310 16.87 -8.40 10.63
C TRP A 310 17.57 -9.75 10.52
N ILE A 311 17.89 -10.16 9.27
CA ILE A 311 18.58 -11.43 9.01
C ILE A 311 19.99 -11.40 9.61
N GLU A 312 20.68 -10.28 9.42
CA GLU A 312 22.03 -10.09 9.97
C GLU A 312 22.05 -10.26 11.49
N THR A 313 21.10 -9.63 12.21
CA THR A 313 20.95 -9.76 13.66
C THR A 313 20.72 -11.23 14.07
N LEU A 314 19.86 -11.95 13.38
CA LEU A 314 19.60 -13.36 13.66
C LEU A 314 20.83 -14.25 13.36
N VAL A 315 21.55 -13.99 12.26
CA VAL A 315 22.79 -14.70 11.90
C VAL A 315 23.87 -14.45 12.94
N ARG A 316 24.06 -13.21 13.43
CA ARG A 316 24.97 -12.88 14.54
C ARG A 316 24.59 -13.64 15.82
N GLY A 317 23.29 -13.79 16.10
CA GLY A 317 22.80 -14.61 17.22
C GLY A 317 23.16 -16.08 17.08
N ILE A 318 23.05 -16.65 15.88
CA ILE A 318 23.45 -18.03 15.59
C ILE A 318 24.99 -18.18 15.71
N ALA A 319 25.75 -17.21 15.19
CA ALA A 319 27.22 -17.23 15.32
C ALA A 319 27.65 -17.25 16.80
N GLN A 320 27.04 -16.44 17.65
CA GLN A 320 27.30 -16.44 19.09
C GLN A 320 26.91 -17.77 19.74
N LYS A 321 25.74 -18.32 19.42
CA LYS A 321 25.23 -19.61 19.94
C LYS A 321 26.15 -20.79 19.59
N THR A 322 26.72 -20.78 18.38
CA THR A 322 27.58 -21.86 17.87
C THR A 322 29.05 -21.66 18.18
N GLY A 323 29.47 -20.50 18.71
CA GLY A 323 30.84 -20.14 18.93
C GLY A 323 31.67 -19.96 17.65
N ALA A 324 31.00 -19.66 16.53
CA ALA A 324 31.66 -19.42 15.24
C ALA A 324 32.54 -18.17 15.29
N ARG A 325 33.76 -18.26 14.73
CA ARG A 325 34.73 -17.15 14.67
C ARG A 325 34.61 -16.31 13.41
N CYS A 326 33.61 -16.57 12.59
CA CYS A 326 33.33 -15.86 11.35
C CYS A 326 32.97 -14.40 11.63
N ARG A 327 33.57 -13.47 10.89
CA ARG A 327 33.16 -12.05 10.90
C ARG A 327 31.90 -11.90 10.07
N VAL A 328 30.76 -11.69 10.72
CA VAL A 328 29.51 -11.35 10.05
C VAL A 328 29.49 -9.85 9.77
N THR A 329 29.26 -9.48 8.52
CA THR A 329 29.18 -8.08 8.03
C THR A 329 27.97 -7.91 7.11
N GLY A 330 27.43 -6.70 7.05
CA GLY A 330 26.24 -6.36 6.25
C GLY A 330 25.89 -4.89 6.34
N LYS A 331 24.72 -4.60 6.87
CA LYS A 331 24.25 -3.23 7.04
C LYS A 331 25.04 -2.51 8.15
N GLY A 332 25.35 -1.21 7.95
CA GLY A 332 25.96 -0.38 8.99
C GLY A 332 27.46 -0.60 9.24
N ASP A 333 28.11 -1.54 8.58
CA ASP A 333 29.53 -1.85 8.74
C ASP A 333 30.45 -1.05 7.77
N GLY A 334 29.99 0.11 7.30
CA GLY A 334 30.70 0.95 6.32
C GLY A 334 30.63 0.41 4.88
N LEU A 335 29.79 -0.59 4.63
CA LEU A 335 29.50 -1.09 3.30
C LEU A 335 28.42 -0.24 2.59
N PRO A 336 28.37 -0.25 1.25
CA PRO A 336 27.36 0.48 0.48
C PRO A 336 25.90 0.01 0.66
N ILE A 337 25.65 -1.10 1.36
CA ILE A 337 24.29 -1.56 1.70
C ILE A 337 23.73 -0.65 2.81
N PRO A 338 22.65 0.11 2.57
CA PRO A 338 22.11 1.06 3.53
C PRO A 338 21.40 0.36 4.69
N LEU A 339 21.27 1.08 5.84
CA LEU A 339 20.52 0.60 7.01
C LEU A 339 19.00 0.56 6.79
N TYR A 340 18.50 1.22 5.77
CA TYR A 340 17.09 1.35 5.42
C TYR A 340 16.95 1.47 3.90
N GLY A 341 15.75 1.36 3.38
CA GLY A 341 15.44 1.55 1.98
C GLY A 341 15.73 0.33 1.10
N GLU A 342 15.61 0.56 -0.18
CA GLU A 342 15.87 -0.46 -1.21
C GLU A 342 17.38 -0.68 -1.40
N ILE A 343 17.71 -1.90 -1.79
CA ILE A 343 19.06 -2.23 -2.26
C ILE A 343 19.03 -2.55 -3.76
N ASN A 344 20.20 -2.58 -4.38
CA ASN A 344 20.35 -2.96 -5.77
C ASN A 344 21.65 -3.72 -6.02
N THR A 345 21.79 -4.30 -7.20
CA THR A 345 22.95 -5.09 -7.59
C THR A 345 24.27 -4.32 -7.47
N ASP A 346 24.31 -3.03 -7.83
CA ASP A 346 25.54 -2.22 -7.77
C ASP A 346 26.03 -2.03 -6.34
N MET A 347 25.12 -1.84 -5.37
CA MET A 347 25.44 -1.77 -3.94
C MET A 347 26.02 -3.09 -3.42
N VAL A 348 25.42 -4.20 -3.84
CA VAL A 348 25.91 -5.54 -3.45
C VAL A 348 27.28 -5.85 -4.08
N ILE A 349 27.49 -5.52 -5.36
CA ILE A 349 28.80 -5.64 -6.03
C ILE A 349 29.85 -4.80 -5.29
N ALA A 350 29.54 -3.55 -4.97
CA ALA A 350 30.47 -2.65 -4.28
C ALA A 350 30.80 -3.14 -2.86
N SER A 351 29.87 -3.84 -2.20
CA SER A 351 30.07 -4.44 -0.88
C SER A 351 30.87 -5.76 -0.95
N LEU A 352 30.56 -6.62 -1.92
CA LEU A 352 31.18 -7.96 -2.03
C LEU A 352 32.59 -7.90 -2.63
N ALA A 353 32.85 -6.99 -3.58
CA ALA A 353 34.13 -6.94 -4.29
C ALA A 353 35.33 -6.78 -3.34
N PRO A 354 35.39 -5.82 -2.39
CA PRO A 354 36.51 -5.67 -1.48
C PRO A 354 36.70 -6.89 -0.54
N LEU A 355 35.60 -7.50 -0.11
CA LEU A 355 35.65 -8.72 0.73
C LEU A 355 36.24 -9.90 -0.04
N ALA A 356 36.06 -9.94 -1.36
CA ALA A 356 36.64 -10.96 -2.24
C ALA A 356 38.03 -10.58 -2.77
N GLY A 357 38.66 -9.50 -2.31
CA GLY A 357 39.93 -8.99 -2.83
C GLY A 357 39.87 -8.53 -4.29
N LYS A 358 38.68 -8.14 -4.77
CA LYS A 358 38.42 -7.69 -6.14
C LYS A 358 38.09 -6.19 -6.20
N ARG A 359 38.12 -5.66 -7.40
CA ARG A 359 37.56 -4.31 -7.68
C ARG A 359 36.21 -4.46 -8.33
N ALA A 360 35.25 -3.63 -7.94
CA ALA A 360 33.98 -3.52 -8.62
C ALA A 360 34.22 -3.11 -10.08
N PRO A 361 33.54 -3.73 -11.05
CA PRO A 361 33.66 -3.34 -12.46
C PRO A 361 33.22 -1.87 -12.61
N ALA A 362 34.08 -1.06 -13.27
CA ALA A 362 33.70 0.30 -13.63
C ALA A 362 33.15 0.29 -15.06
N ASP A 363 31.93 0.77 -15.23
CA ASP A 363 31.35 1.06 -16.55
C ASP A 363 31.11 2.57 -16.69
N PRO A 364 32.12 3.30 -17.19
CA PRO A 364 32.01 4.75 -17.38
C PRO A 364 30.88 5.14 -18.34
N LYS A 365 30.58 4.30 -19.35
CA LYS A 365 29.50 4.57 -20.32
C LYS A 365 28.13 4.46 -19.65
N ARG A 366 27.91 3.41 -18.85
CA ARG A 366 26.68 3.24 -18.07
C ARG A 366 26.49 4.38 -17.07
N LYS A 367 27.58 4.81 -16.40
CA LYS A 367 27.53 5.94 -15.48
C LYS A 367 27.15 7.24 -16.21
N ALA A 368 27.82 7.55 -17.31
CA ALA A 368 27.52 8.75 -18.10
C ALA A 368 26.08 8.76 -18.61
N LEU A 369 25.58 7.60 -19.11
CA LEU A 369 24.19 7.47 -19.54
C LEU A 369 23.20 7.64 -18.38
N LYS A 370 23.50 7.08 -17.20
CA LYS A 370 22.66 7.26 -16.01
C LYS A 370 22.61 8.73 -15.57
N ASP A 371 23.76 9.40 -15.59
CA ASP A 371 23.86 10.82 -15.23
C ASP A 371 23.08 11.71 -16.23
N GLU A 372 23.19 11.43 -17.54
CA GLU A 372 22.44 12.10 -18.61
C GLU A 372 20.92 11.89 -18.46
N LEU A 373 20.48 10.65 -18.29
CA LEU A 373 19.06 10.33 -18.11
C LEU A 373 18.52 10.96 -16.83
N SER A 374 19.27 10.93 -15.73
CA SER A 374 18.87 11.53 -14.47
C SER A 374 18.72 13.05 -14.59
N ALA A 375 19.62 13.71 -15.30
CA ALA A 375 19.53 15.17 -15.56
C ALA A 375 18.31 15.54 -16.43
N GLY A 376 17.84 14.60 -17.28
CA GLY A 376 16.64 14.77 -18.12
C GLY A 376 15.32 14.44 -17.41
N LEU A 377 15.35 13.89 -16.21
CA LEU A 377 14.13 13.56 -15.46
C LEU A 377 13.46 14.84 -14.95
N CYS A 378 12.19 15.01 -15.31
CA CYS A 378 11.37 16.07 -14.73
C CYS A 378 10.84 15.62 -13.37
N PRO A 379 11.11 16.36 -12.27
CA PRO A 379 10.54 16.05 -10.98
C PRO A 379 9.02 16.04 -11.05
N ARG A 380 8.41 14.99 -10.52
CA ARG A 380 6.94 14.84 -10.47
C ARG A 380 6.50 14.76 -9.03
N SER A 381 5.86 15.82 -8.55
CA SER A 381 5.14 15.74 -7.28
C SER A 381 3.80 15.04 -7.45
N SER A 382 3.37 14.32 -6.42
CA SER A 382 1.99 13.87 -6.33
C SER A 382 1.07 15.08 -6.24
N THR A 383 -0.03 15.07 -7.01
CA THR A 383 -1.00 16.17 -7.05
C THR A 383 -2.41 15.62 -7.25
N LEU A 384 -3.41 16.43 -6.89
CA LEU A 384 -4.81 16.11 -7.16
C LEU A 384 -5.04 16.01 -8.68
N CYS A 385 -5.83 15.04 -9.10
CA CYS A 385 -6.16 14.84 -10.52
C CYS A 385 -6.91 16.04 -11.11
N ALA A 386 -6.82 16.25 -12.43
CA ALA A 386 -7.63 17.24 -13.11
C ALA A 386 -9.12 16.99 -12.85
N GLY A 387 -9.82 18.03 -12.38
CA GLY A 387 -11.25 17.95 -12.04
C GLY A 387 -11.60 17.09 -10.83
N CYS A 388 -10.63 16.79 -9.98
CA CYS A 388 -10.86 16.09 -8.72
C CYS A 388 -11.88 16.87 -7.84
N PRO A 389 -12.85 16.19 -7.19
CA PRO A 389 -13.79 16.86 -6.29
C PRO A 389 -13.11 17.54 -5.11
N HIS A 390 -11.98 17.02 -4.64
CA HIS A 390 -11.21 17.60 -3.53
C HIS A 390 -10.70 19.02 -3.85
N LEU A 391 -10.52 19.38 -5.14
CA LEU A 391 -10.17 20.75 -5.55
C LEU A 391 -11.20 21.78 -5.06
N GLY A 392 -12.50 21.48 -5.23
CA GLY A 392 -13.58 22.36 -4.77
C GLY A 392 -13.68 22.40 -3.25
N ALA A 393 -13.44 21.27 -2.58
CA ALA A 393 -13.42 21.18 -1.13
C ALA A 393 -12.33 22.08 -0.52
N TYR A 394 -11.10 21.96 -1.00
CA TYR A 394 -9.98 22.79 -0.52
C TYR A 394 -10.11 24.25 -0.91
N TRP A 395 -10.62 24.54 -2.11
CA TRP A 395 -10.91 25.94 -2.48
C TRP A 395 -11.93 26.57 -1.52
N GLY A 396 -13.04 25.90 -1.24
CA GLY A 396 -14.06 26.38 -0.31
C GLY A 396 -13.51 26.57 1.10
N LEU A 397 -12.70 25.63 1.60
CA LEU A 397 -12.03 25.72 2.89
C LEU A 397 -11.10 26.93 2.95
N ARG A 398 -10.24 27.12 1.94
CA ARG A 398 -9.35 28.28 1.85
C ARG A 398 -10.09 29.59 1.90
N GLN A 399 -11.18 29.72 1.12
CA GLN A 399 -12.01 30.93 1.11
C GLN A 399 -12.67 31.20 2.47
N ALA A 400 -13.05 30.14 3.18
CA ALA A 400 -13.64 30.26 4.51
C ALA A 400 -12.58 30.65 5.55
N LEU A 401 -11.38 30.06 5.50
CA LEU A 401 -10.25 30.39 6.39
C LEU A 401 -9.79 31.84 6.23
N GLN A 402 -9.70 32.36 5.01
CA GLN A 402 -9.30 33.75 4.73
C GLN A 402 -10.17 34.79 5.45
N LYS A 403 -11.44 34.46 5.74
CA LYS A 403 -12.32 35.32 6.54
C LYS A 403 -12.07 35.23 8.04
N GLN A 404 -11.41 34.18 8.54
CA GLN A 404 -11.20 33.97 9.97
C GLN A 404 -9.90 34.60 10.50
N GLY A 405 -9.09 35.20 9.64
CA GLY A 405 -7.85 35.86 10.03
C GLY A 405 -6.59 35.22 9.47
N LYS A 406 -5.48 35.27 10.21
CA LYS A 406 -4.19 34.75 9.74
C LYS A 406 -4.25 33.22 9.59
N GLU A 407 -3.97 32.71 8.39
CA GLU A 407 -3.93 31.27 8.09
C GLU A 407 -3.00 30.48 9.04
N SER A 408 -1.89 31.09 9.48
CA SER A 408 -0.86 30.47 10.34
C SER A 408 -1.30 30.09 11.77
N VAL A 409 -2.53 30.42 12.18
CA VAL A 409 -3.06 30.05 13.51
C VAL A 409 -4.08 28.92 13.45
N HIS A 410 -4.49 28.50 12.26
CA HIS A 410 -5.40 27.36 12.10
C HIS A 410 -4.60 26.06 12.06
N ILE A 411 -5.18 24.96 12.50
CA ILE A 411 -4.57 23.62 12.43
C ILE A 411 -5.44 22.74 11.55
N LEU A 412 -4.84 22.23 10.48
CA LEU A 412 -5.51 21.40 9.49
C LEU A 412 -4.92 19.98 9.56
N ASN A 413 -5.66 19.06 10.18
CA ASN A 413 -5.23 17.68 10.38
C ASN A 413 -5.78 16.80 9.26
N GLY A 414 -4.91 16.23 8.44
CA GLY A 414 -5.24 15.20 7.46
C GLY A 414 -4.90 13.79 7.96
N ASP A 415 -5.33 12.83 7.18
CA ASP A 415 -4.85 11.45 7.24
C ASP A 415 -4.64 10.90 5.83
N ILE A 416 -4.66 9.60 5.59
CA ILE A 416 -4.20 8.98 4.35
C ILE A 416 -5.34 8.80 3.34
N GLY A 417 -5.16 9.34 2.15
CA GLY A 417 -6.06 9.24 1.01
C GLY A 417 -5.75 10.28 -0.07
N CYS A 418 -6.48 10.30 -1.19
CA CYS A 418 -6.23 11.26 -2.29
C CYS A 418 -6.15 12.72 -1.84
N TYR A 419 -6.88 13.08 -0.80
CA TYR A 419 -6.91 14.43 -0.24
C TYR A 419 -5.60 14.85 0.44
N GLU A 420 -4.74 13.91 0.87
CA GLU A 420 -3.42 14.23 1.43
C GLU A 420 -2.51 14.95 0.43
N GLN A 421 -2.79 14.78 -0.87
CA GLN A 421 -2.06 15.47 -1.93
C GLN A 421 -2.16 17.01 -1.85
N ALA A 422 -3.05 17.55 -1.04
CA ALA A 422 -3.12 18.97 -0.74
C ALA A 422 -2.07 19.43 0.30
N GLY A 423 -1.45 18.52 1.03
CA GLY A 423 -0.36 18.80 1.97
C GLY A 423 1.02 18.71 1.33
N TYR A 424 1.17 17.96 0.24
CA TYR A 424 2.47 17.80 -0.40
C TYR A 424 2.85 19.00 -1.25
N GLY A 425 4.07 19.48 -1.03
CA GLY A 425 4.74 20.36 -1.95
C GLY A 425 5.53 19.58 -3.00
N ILE A 426 6.07 20.32 -3.95
CA ILE A 426 7.08 19.80 -4.86
C ILE A 426 8.30 19.47 -4.00
N PHE A 427 8.70 18.19 -3.96
CA PHE A 427 9.93 17.79 -3.30
C PHE A 427 11.09 18.44 -4.05
N ALA A 428 11.88 19.23 -3.31
CA ALA A 428 13.10 19.75 -3.87
C ALA A 428 14.07 18.60 -4.10
N GLU A 429 14.71 18.63 -5.25
CA GLU A 429 15.75 17.68 -5.64
C GLU A 429 16.86 17.62 -4.58
N ASN A 430 17.34 16.42 -4.30
CA ASN A 430 18.53 16.11 -3.53
C ASN A 430 18.45 16.35 -2.01
N LEU A 431 17.60 15.60 -1.31
CA LEU A 431 17.78 15.34 0.11
C LEU A 431 18.93 14.35 0.30
N SER A 432 20.17 14.81 0.21
CA SER A 432 21.35 13.98 0.45
C SER A 432 21.77 13.92 1.92
N SER A 433 21.19 14.74 2.80
CA SER A 433 21.44 14.70 4.25
C SER A 433 20.26 15.24 5.06
N ALA A 434 20.08 14.71 6.26
CA ALA A 434 19.10 15.16 7.25
C ALA A 434 19.36 16.62 7.73
N ASP A 435 20.48 17.20 7.39
CA ASP A 435 20.91 18.54 7.83
C ASP A 435 20.45 19.67 6.89
N ASP A 436 19.92 19.37 5.71
CA ASP A 436 19.44 20.35 4.76
C ASP A 436 18.02 20.84 5.05
N HIS A 437 17.75 21.30 6.27
CA HIS A 437 16.48 21.96 6.65
C HIS A 437 16.13 23.19 5.79
N LYS A 438 17.03 23.65 4.93
CA LYS A 438 16.82 24.81 4.06
C LYS A 438 16.06 24.50 2.77
N VAL A 439 15.87 23.24 2.44
CA VAL A 439 15.31 22.78 1.15
C VAL A 439 13.80 22.54 1.18
N TRP A 440 13.19 22.48 2.36
CA TRP A 440 11.76 22.30 2.54
C TRP A 440 10.96 23.58 2.28
N LYS A 441 11.13 24.21 1.12
CA LYS A 441 10.06 25.06 0.60
C LYS A 441 9.16 24.20 -0.27
N ALA A 442 8.37 23.41 0.42
CA ALA A 442 7.20 22.78 -0.17
C ALA A 442 6.31 23.89 -0.76
N GLN A 443 6.21 23.97 -2.06
CA GLN A 443 5.24 24.82 -2.73
C GLN A 443 4.07 23.97 -3.20
N SER A 444 3.33 23.42 -2.24
CA SER A 444 1.99 22.98 -2.57
C SER A 444 1.16 24.21 -2.91
N VAL A 445 0.43 24.13 -4.03
CA VAL A 445 -0.54 25.16 -4.38
C VAL A 445 -1.57 25.35 -3.25
N TYR A 446 -1.69 24.37 -2.37
CA TYR A 446 -2.68 24.37 -1.31
C TYR A 446 -2.11 24.66 0.07
N GLU A 447 -1.00 24.03 0.46
CA GLU A 447 -0.44 24.07 1.82
C GLU A 447 -1.56 23.94 2.90
N MET A 448 -2.49 22.98 2.66
CA MET A 448 -3.75 22.91 3.39
C MET A 448 -3.79 21.75 4.40
N LEU A 449 -2.65 21.15 4.72
CA LEU A 449 -2.54 20.13 5.76
C LEU A 449 -1.26 20.36 6.56
N ASP A 450 -1.43 20.59 7.86
CA ASP A 450 -0.31 20.77 8.80
C ASP A 450 0.16 19.44 9.36
N THR A 451 -0.74 18.47 9.48
CA THR A 451 -0.42 17.11 9.96
C THR A 451 -1.01 16.04 9.04
N ILE A 452 -0.21 15.02 8.74
CA ILE A 452 -0.62 13.81 8.03
C ILE A 452 0.05 12.63 8.74
N TYR A 453 -0.76 11.76 9.35
CA TYR A 453 -0.25 10.58 10.07
C TYR A 453 -0.80 9.28 9.44
N VAL A 454 -1.52 8.49 10.23
CA VAL A 454 -2.05 7.20 9.77
C VAL A 454 -3.52 7.32 9.38
N MET A 455 -3.99 6.43 8.51
CA MET A 455 -5.39 6.39 8.06
C MET A 455 -6.34 6.28 9.25
N GLY A 456 -7.29 7.21 9.36
CA GLY A 456 -8.23 7.29 10.47
C GLY A 456 -7.78 8.16 11.65
N SER A 457 -6.63 8.86 11.57
CA SER A 457 -6.11 9.64 12.69
C SER A 457 -6.59 11.10 12.76
N ALA A 458 -7.08 11.66 11.66
CA ALA A 458 -7.34 13.10 11.54
C ALA A 458 -8.25 13.64 12.66
N LEU A 459 -9.38 12.99 12.91
CA LEU A 459 -10.34 13.48 13.92
C LEU A 459 -9.80 13.32 15.35
N GLY A 460 -9.14 12.19 15.65
CA GLY A 460 -8.54 11.97 16.97
C GLY A 460 -7.47 13.01 17.32
N MET A 461 -6.59 13.33 16.34
CA MET A 461 -5.57 14.38 16.51
C MET A 461 -6.20 15.76 16.75
N ALA A 462 -7.18 16.12 15.93
CA ALA A 462 -7.90 17.38 16.06
C ALA A 462 -8.63 17.49 17.42
N GLN A 463 -9.27 16.41 17.87
CA GLN A 463 -9.92 16.38 19.18
C GLN A 463 -8.91 16.55 20.33
N GLY A 464 -7.75 15.90 20.24
CA GLY A 464 -6.67 16.05 21.22
C GLY A 464 -6.20 17.51 21.34
N GLN A 465 -6.00 18.19 20.21
CA GLN A 465 -5.63 19.61 20.16
C GLN A 465 -6.70 20.51 20.79
N SER A 466 -7.99 20.24 20.50
CA SER A 466 -9.11 20.97 21.10
C SER A 466 -9.20 20.78 22.61
N LEU A 467 -9.10 19.54 23.08
CA LEU A 467 -9.17 19.20 24.52
C LEU A 467 -7.95 19.72 25.29
N ALA A 468 -6.81 19.87 24.63
CA ALA A 468 -5.62 20.53 25.18
C ALA A 468 -5.76 22.06 25.32
N GLY A 469 -6.89 22.62 24.87
CA GLY A 469 -7.20 24.05 25.02
C GLY A 469 -6.62 24.95 23.95
N TYR A 470 -6.34 24.44 22.74
CA TYR A 470 -5.90 25.30 21.64
C TYR A 470 -7.03 26.24 21.19
N ASP A 471 -6.85 27.54 21.40
CA ASP A 471 -7.86 28.58 21.17
C ASP A 471 -7.43 29.66 20.17
N ARG A 472 -6.19 29.58 19.62
CA ARG A 472 -5.62 30.61 18.75
C ARG A 472 -6.24 30.62 17.34
N GLY A 473 -6.82 29.51 16.91
CA GLY A 473 -7.37 29.36 15.56
C GLY A 473 -8.40 28.22 15.47
N LYS A 474 -8.86 27.95 14.26
CA LYS A 474 -9.76 26.84 13.99
C LYS A 474 -8.97 25.52 13.90
N ILE A 475 -9.53 24.47 14.44
CA ILE A 475 -9.02 23.11 14.34
C ILE A 475 -9.92 22.36 13.36
N VAL A 476 -9.36 21.84 12.28
CA VAL A 476 -10.07 21.12 11.24
C VAL A 476 -9.45 19.73 11.09
N ALA A 477 -10.29 18.70 11.09
CA ALA A 477 -9.92 17.36 10.67
C ALA A 477 -10.43 17.14 9.23
N ILE A 478 -9.64 16.48 8.39
CA ILE A 478 -9.97 16.21 6.99
C ILE A 478 -9.67 14.75 6.68
N ALA A 479 -10.69 14.00 6.26
CA ALA A 479 -10.55 12.60 5.86
C ALA A 479 -11.45 12.25 4.68
N GLY A 480 -11.14 11.17 3.97
CA GLY A 480 -12.00 10.65 2.91
C GLY A 480 -13.08 9.70 3.43
N ASP A 481 -14.01 9.32 2.56
CA ASP A 481 -15.07 8.35 2.86
C ASP A 481 -14.51 6.98 3.28
N SER A 482 -13.48 6.49 2.62
CA SER A 482 -12.82 5.23 3.00
C SER A 482 -12.16 5.34 4.36
N SER A 483 -11.43 6.43 4.63
CA SER A 483 -10.81 6.69 5.93
C SER A 483 -11.84 6.89 7.04
N PHE A 484 -13.01 7.45 6.71
CA PHE A 484 -14.13 7.56 7.65
C PHE A 484 -14.53 6.18 8.19
N PHE A 485 -14.73 5.19 7.32
CA PHE A 485 -15.11 3.83 7.72
C PHE A 485 -13.93 3.00 8.22
N HIS A 486 -12.70 3.30 7.82
CA HIS A 486 -11.50 2.57 8.23
C HIS A 486 -11.18 2.77 9.71
N GLY A 487 -11.02 4.03 10.15
CA GLY A 487 -10.55 4.33 11.50
C GLY A 487 -11.22 5.54 12.16
N ASN A 488 -11.97 6.37 11.43
CA ASN A 488 -12.60 7.55 12.00
C ASN A 488 -13.98 7.28 12.66
N LEU A 489 -14.65 6.15 12.39
CA LEU A 489 -15.92 5.82 13.05
C LEU A 489 -15.81 5.82 14.59
N PRO A 490 -14.83 5.13 15.20
CA PRO A 490 -14.61 5.20 16.64
C PRO A 490 -14.30 6.61 17.12
N ALA A 491 -13.53 7.39 16.34
CA ALA A 491 -13.20 8.78 16.68
C ALA A 491 -14.42 9.69 16.63
N VAL A 492 -15.36 9.50 15.70
CA VAL A 492 -16.64 10.19 15.64
C VAL A 492 -17.48 9.90 16.89
N ALA A 493 -17.62 8.62 17.25
CA ALA A 493 -18.31 8.21 18.46
C ALA A 493 -17.66 8.82 19.72
N ASN A 494 -16.32 8.81 19.78
CA ASN A 494 -15.56 9.40 20.88
C ASN A 494 -15.77 10.91 20.99
N ALA A 495 -15.76 11.64 19.86
CA ALA A 495 -16.00 13.07 19.84
C ALA A 495 -17.44 13.44 20.26
N ALA A 496 -18.43 12.63 19.85
CA ALA A 496 -19.81 12.80 20.27
C ALA A 496 -19.99 12.54 21.77
N TRP A 497 -19.29 11.53 22.31
CA TRP A 497 -19.40 11.13 23.72
C TRP A 497 -18.60 12.02 24.68
N ASN A 498 -17.33 12.28 24.38
CA ASN A 498 -16.42 12.99 25.27
C ASN A 498 -16.33 14.49 24.98
N GLY A 499 -16.99 14.98 23.94
CA GLY A 499 -16.93 16.37 23.51
C GLY A 499 -15.66 16.71 22.73
N GLY A 500 -15.47 17.98 22.49
CA GLY A 500 -14.41 18.55 21.68
C GLY A 500 -14.99 19.53 20.66
N ASN A 501 -14.34 20.68 20.48
CA ASN A 501 -14.81 21.70 19.53
C ASN A 501 -13.99 21.62 18.26
N VAL A 502 -14.41 20.73 17.33
CA VAL A 502 -13.69 20.41 16.10
C VAL A 502 -14.61 20.43 14.90
N LEU A 503 -14.10 20.88 13.77
CA LEU A 503 -14.72 20.70 12.47
C LEU A 503 -14.11 19.46 11.80
N PHE A 504 -14.94 18.48 11.47
CA PHE A 504 -14.53 17.32 10.70
C PHE A 504 -15.10 17.38 9.28
N MET A 505 -14.25 17.58 8.29
CA MET A 505 -14.60 17.55 6.87
C MET A 505 -14.40 16.13 6.33
N VAL A 506 -15.48 15.51 5.88
CA VAL A 506 -15.42 14.20 5.20
C VAL A 506 -15.58 14.40 3.71
N LEU A 507 -14.53 14.11 2.96
CA LEU A 507 -14.46 14.26 1.51
C LEU A 507 -14.91 12.96 0.84
N ASP A 508 -16.20 12.87 0.54
CA ASP A 508 -16.81 11.67 -0.03
C ASP A 508 -16.68 11.65 -1.56
N ASN A 509 -15.74 10.85 -2.06
CA ASN A 509 -15.58 10.58 -3.49
C ASN A 509 -16.11 9.21 -3.92
N ARG A 510 -16.69 8.44 -3.00
CA ARG A 510 -17.30 7.11 -3.16
C ARG A 510 -16.34 5.97 -3.51
N TRP A 511 -15.04 6.17 -3.42
CA TRP A 511 -14.05 5.17 -3.84
C TRP A 511 -12.81 5.23 -2.95
N THR A 512 -12.21 4.07 -2.67
CA THR A 512 -10.81 3.99 -2.21
C THR A 512 -9.93 4.24 -3.43
N ALA A 513 -9.81 5.53 -3.80
CA ALA A 513 -9.36 5.90 -5.14
C ALA A 513 -7.83 5.89 -5.28
N MET A 514 -7.07 6.19 -4.22
CA MET A 514 -5.62 6.32 -4.24
C MET A 514 -4.92 5.03 -4.68
N THR A 515 -5.42 3.90 -4.24
CA THR A 515 -4.84 2.57 -4.43
C THR A 515 -5.35 1.83 -5.68
N GLY A 516 -6.19 2.48 -6.51
CA GLY A 516 -6.72 1.87 -7.74
C GLY A 516 -8.24 1.92 -7.90
N HIS A 517 -8.95 2.67 -7.07
CA HIS A 517 -10.42 2.83 -7.09
C HIS A 517 -11.17 1.55 -6.66
N GLN A 518 -10.71 0.92 -5.60
CA GLN A 518 -11.45 -0.18 -4.99
C GLN A 518 -12.78 0.31 -4.39
N PRO A 519 -13.83 -0.53 -4.37
CA PRO A 519 -15.09 -0.17 -3.74
C PRO A 519 -14.90 0.09 -2.24
N SER A 520 -15.60 1.11 -1.73
CA SER A 520 -15.72 1.45 -0.33
C SER A 520 -17.17 1.26 0.14
N PRO A 521 -17.47 1.34 1.44
CA PRO A 521 -18.85 1.24 1.93
C PRO A 521 -19.81 2.24 1.30
N THR A 522 -19.33 3.38 0.78
CA THR A 522 -20.15 4.40 0.10
C THR A 522 -20.39 4.11 -1.39
N THR A 523 -19.66 3.15 -1.98
CA THR A 523 -19.71 2.87 -3.43
C THR A 523 -21.03 2.21 -3.87
N GLY A 524 -21.69 1.45 -2.99
CA GLY A 524 -22.86 0.64 -3.33
C GLY A 524 -22.55 -0.60 -4.18
N ARG A 525 -21.30 -1.08 -4.13
CA ARG A 525 -20.81 -2.28 -4.83
C ARG A 525 -19.80 -3.02 -3.97
N VAL A 526 -19.71 -4.33 -4.14
CA VAL A 526 -18.66 -5.18 -3.56
C VAL A 526 -17.52 -5.45 -4.55
N GLY A 527 -16.47 -6.14 -4.12
CA GLY A 527 -15.23 -6.34 -4.87
C GLY A 527 -15.40 -7.02 -6.23
N ASP A 528 -16.34 -7.94 -6.37
CA ASP A 528 -16.68 -8.63 -7.63
C ASP A 528 -17.63 -7.83 -8.54
N GLY A 529 -17.97 -6.58 -8.17
CA GLY A 529 -18.80 -5.67 -8.94
C GLY A 529 -20.30 -5.80 -8.72
N ARG A 530 -20.78 -6.78 -7.93
CA ARG A 530 -22.21 -6.90 -7.58
C ARG A 530 -22.68 -5.69 -6.77
N SER A 531 -23.96 -5.34 -6.93
CA SER A 531 -24.59 -4.29 -6.14
C SER A 531 -24.65 -4.67 -4.66
N ALA A 532 -24.44 -3.67 -3.80
CA ALA A 532 -24.49 -3.79 -2.36
C ALA A 532 -25.14 -2.54 -1.74
N VAL A 533 -25.37 -2.58 -0.43
CA VAL A 533 -25.84 -1.41 0.32
C VAL A 533 -24.77 -0.32 0.26
N SER A 534 -25.17 0.90 -0.05
CA SER A 534 -24.33 2.09 0.09
C SER A 534 -24.59 2.69 1.47
N LEU A 535 -23.55 2.78 2.30
CA LEU A 535 -23.66 3.40 3.63
C LEU A 535 -23.61 4.92 3.49
N ASP A 536 -24.54 5.60 4.18
CA ASP A 536 -24.63 7.05 4.21
C ASP A 536 -23.83 7.61 5.40
N ILE A 537 -22.83 8.45 5.10
CA ILE A 537 -21.94 9.05 6.12
C ILE A 537 -22.72 10.00 7.04
N VAL A 538 -23.70 10.74 6.49
CA VAL A 538 -24.51 11.70 7.26
C VAL A 538 -25.37 10.97 8.29
N GLU A 539 -26.12 9.96 7.84
CA GLU A 539 -26.97 9.18 8.74
C GLU A 539 -26.14 8.36 9.73
N THR A 540 -25.00 7.82 9.30
CA THR A 540 -24.06 7.13 10.21
C THR A 540 -23.54 8.07 11.29
N SER A 541 -23.13 9.29 10.93
CA SER A 541 -22.64 10.28 11.90
C SER A 541 -23.71 10.70 12.91
N LYS A 542 -24.93 10.91 12.45
CA LYS A 542 -26.08 11.19 13.33
C LYS A 542 -26.39 10.03 14.29
N ALA A 543 -26.37 8.80 13.76
CA ALA A 543 -26.58 7.59 14.57
C ALA A 543 -25.52 7.42 15.67
N LEU A 544 -24.28 7.90 15.44
CA LEU A 544 -23.21 7.94 16.42
C LEU A 544 -23.33 9.10 17.43
N GLY A 545 -24.38 9.90 17.36
CA GLY A 545 -24.70 10.97 18.32
C GLY A 545 -24.20 12.37 17.95
N VAL A 546 -23.67 12.57 16.75
CA VAL A 546 -23.26 13.90 16.28
C VAL A 546 -24.48 14.74 15.96
N LYS A 547 -24.65 15.87 16.67
CA LYS A 547 -25.82 16.74 16.54
C LYS A 547 -25.79 17.58 15.27
N ASN A 548 -24.61 18.03 14.86
CA ASN A 548 -24.42 18.97 13.78
C ASN A 548 -23.72 18.30 12.60
N VAL A 549 -24.49 17.83 11.61
CA VAL A 549 -23.99 17.24 10.38
C VAL A 549 -24.51 18.05 9.20
N LEU A 550 -23.61 18.66 8.43
CA LEU A 550 -23.88 19.48 7.27
C LEU A 550 -23.44 18.75 5.99
N GLN A 551 -24.00 19.17 4.85
CA GLN A 551 -23.66 18.61 3.54
C GLN A 551 -23.30 19.72 2.56
N ALA A 552 -22.38 19.43 1.65
CA ALA A 552 -22.03 20.30 0.53
C ALA A 552 -21.68 19.50 -0.72
N ASN A 553 -21.88 20.12 -1.89
CA ASN A 553 -21.46 19.54 -3.16
C ASN A 553 -20.02 19.99 -3.47
N ALA A 554 -19.10 19.04 -3.64
CA ALA A 554 -17.70 19.31 -3.94
C ALA A 554 -17.47 20.08 -5.26
N PHE A 555 -18.40 20.00 -6.21
CA PHE A 555 -18.36 20.74 -7.48
C PHE A 555 -19.07 22.09 -7.42
N ASP A 556 -19.52 22.53 -6.25
CA ASP A 556 -20.06 23.86 -5.98
C ASP A 556 -19.25 24.53 -4.87
N VAL A 557 -18.29 25.37 -5.27
CA VAL A 557 -17.36 26.02 -4.35
C VAL A 557 -18.05 26.95 -3.36
N LYS A 558 -19.20 27.52 -3.74
CA LYS A 558 -20.02 28.38 -2.86
C LYS A 558 -20.70 27.54 -1.78
N SER A 559 -21.30 26.41 -2.15
CA SER A 559 -21.92 25.47 -1.23
C SER A 559 -20.93 24.97 -0.17
N VAL A 560 -19.71 24.61 -0.59
CA VAL A 560 -18.66 24.18 0.33
C VAL A 560 -18.29 25.27 1.32
N LYS A 561 -18.01 26.47 0.83
CA LYS A 561 -17.66 27.62 1.67
C LYS A 561 -18.75 27.93 2.70
N GLU A 562 -20.00 28.03 2.27
CA GLU A 562 -21.14 28.36 3.13
C GLU A 562 -21.34 27.28 4.21
N ALA A 563 -21.19 25.99 3.86
CA ALA A 563 -21.29 24.90 4.82
C ALA A 563 -20.19 24.97 5.90
N ILE A 564 -18.94 25.29 5.53
CA ILE A 564 -17.83 25.44 6.46
C ILE A 564 -18.03 26.68 7.35
N GLU A 565 -18.39 27.83 6.77
CA GLU A 565 -18.68 29.05 7.52
C GLU A 565 -19.79 28.82 8.55
N LYS A 566 -20.86 28.11 8.17
CA LYS A 566 -21.93 27.72 9.08
C LYS A 566 -21.45 26.77 10.17
N ALA A 567 -20.63 25.78 9.83
CA ALA A 567 -20.07 24.83 10.79
C ALA A 567 -19.31 25.54 11.93
N TRP A 568 -18.57 26.61 11.62
CA TRP A 568 -17.82 27.38 12.61
C TRP A 568 -18.68 28.24 13.56
N THR A 569 -19.97 28.37 13.30
CA THR A 569 -20.92 29.03 14.22
C THR A 569 -21.57 28.04 15.19
N LEU A 570 -21.30 26.74 15.03
CA LEU A 570 -21.86 25.66 15.83
C LEU A 570 -20.85 25.20 16.87
N GLU A 571 -21.34 24.72 18.01
CA GLU A 571 -20.53 24.21 19.11
C GLU A 571 -20.42 22.69 19.07
N GLY A 572 -19.32 22.18 19.64
CA GLY A 572 -19.02 20.76 19.75
C GLY A 572 -18.40 20.18 18.48
N ALA A 573 -18.53 18.88 18.32
CA ALA A 573 -18.11 18.20 17.10
C ALA A 573 -19.10 18.46 15.97
N VAL A 574 -18.63 19.08 14.88
CA VAL A 574 -19.41 19.38 13.70
C VAL A 574 -18.83 18.62 12.51
N ILE A 575 -19.67 17.88 11.79
CA ILE A 575 -19.26 17.16 10.59
C ILE A 575 -19.80 17.86 9.34
N VAL A 576 -18.94 18.10 8.36
CA VAL A 576 -19.33 18.57 7.03
C VAL A 576 -18.96 17.51 6.00
N VAL A 577 -19.97 16.85 5.44
CA VAL A 577 -19.79 15.85 4.37
C VAL A 577 -19.80 16.58 3.02
N ILE A 578 -18.67 16.56 2.34
CA ILE A 578 -18.49 17.21 1.03
C ILE A 578 -18.42 16.12 -0.03
N SER A 579 -19.55 15.92 -0.71
CA SER A 579 -19.73 14.82 -1.65
C SER A 579 -19.49 15.24 -3.08
N GLY A 580 -18.74 14.42 -3.82
CA GLY A 580 -18.49 14.57 -5.24
C GLY A 580 -17.77 13.35 -5.77
N GLU A 581 -18.40 12.57 -6.64
CA GLU A 581 -17.81 11.34 -7.13
C GLU A 581 -16.43 11.54 -7.77
N CYS A 582 -15.51 10.59 -7.54
CA CYS A 582 -14.20 10.56 -8.19
C CYS A 582 -14.34 10.75 -9.71
N ARG A 583 -13.75 11.85 -10.23
CA ARG A 583 -13.96 12.23 -11.63
C ARG A 583 -13.41 11.20 -12.61
N LEU A 584 -12.33 10.50 -12.26
CA LEU A 584 -11.78 9.44 -13.11
C LEU A 584 -12.74 8.25 -13.24
N GLN A 585 -13.41 7.87 -12.14
CA GLN A 585 -14.42 6.81 -12.18
C GLN A 585 -15.69 7.25 -12.92
N TRP A 586 -16.12 8.48 -12.71
CA TRP A 586 -17.21 9.03 -13.48
C TRP A 586 -16.91 8.98 -14.98
N LEU A 587 -15.72 9.43 -15.40
CA LEU A 587 -15.29 9.41 -16.80
C LEU A 587 -15.21 8.00 -17.40
N ARG A 588 -14.76 7.01 -16.63
CA ARG A 588 -14.72 5.61 -17.09
C ARG A 588 -16.10 5.08 -17.47
N ARG A 589 -17.15 5.47 -16.73
CA ARG A 589 -18.52 5.06 -16.99
C ARG A 589 -19.22 5.90 -18.06
N HIS A 590 -18.79 7.14 -18.26
CA HIS A 590 -19.39 8.12 -19.18
C HIS A 590 -18.46 8.42 -20.36
N ARG A 591 -17.71 7.42 -20.85
CA ARG A 591 -16.73 7.60 -21.96
C ARG A 591 -17.36 8.07 -23.27
N LYS A 592 -18.63 7.74 -23.50
CA LYS A 592 -19.37 8.09 -24.72
C LYS A 592 -20.09 9.43 -24.62
N ASP A 593 -20.13 10.04 -23.45
CA ASP A 593 -20.83 11.30 -23.27
C ASP A 593 -20.04 12.47 -23.86
N VAL A 594 -20.70 13.27 -24.64
CA VAL A 594 -20.13 14.52 -25.18
C VAL A 594 -20.00 15.52 -24.04
N ARG A 595 -18.78 15.98 -23.79
CA ARG A 595 -18.48 16.92 -22.71
C ARG A 595 -18.34 18.34 -23.24
N PRO A 596 -18.80 19.36 -22.50
CA PRO A 596 -18.55 20.74 -22.88
C PRO A 596 -17.04 21.02 -22.91
N VAL A 597 -16.60 21.87 -23.83
CA VAL A 597 -15.20 22.30 -23.88
C VAL A 597 -15.03 23.51 -22.98
N THR A 598 -14.15 23.38 -21.99
CA THR A 598 -13.81 24.52 -21.11
C THR A 598 -12.68 25.32 -21.74
N LYS A 599 -12.88 26.61 -21.96
CA LYS A 599 -11.92 27.50 -22.61
C LYS A 599 -11.74 28.79 -21.82
N VAL A 600 -10.58 29.40 -21.99
CA VAL A 600 -10.27 30.75 -21.53
C VAL A 600 -10.49 31.71 -22.69
N ASP A 601 -11.26 32.75 -22.46
CA ASP A 601 -11.36 33.88 -23.37
C ASP A 601 -10.14 34.80 -23.15
N PRO A 602 -9.26 34.91 -24.17
CA PRO A 602 -8.03 35.68 -24.03
C PRO A 602 -8.25 37.18 -23.89
N ASP A 603 -9.38 37.71 -24.38
CA ASP A 603 -9.68 39.15 -24.29
C ASP A 603 -10.22 39.53 -22.91
N ARG A 604 -10.91 38.61 -22.26
CA ARG A 604 -11.43 38.79 -20.89
C ARG A 604 -10.39 38.41 -19.82
N CYS A 605 -9.42 37.53 -20.13
CA CYS A 605 -8.37 37.15 -19.20
C CYS A 605 -7.29 38.21 -19.12
N ASN A 606 -7.20 38.86 -17.96
CA ASN A 606 -6.16 39.88 -17.70
C ASN A 606 -4.91 39.34 -16.97
N GLY A 607 -4.79 38.02 -16.82
CA GLY A 607 -3.63 37.40 -16.16
C GLY A 607 -3.59 37.57 -14.63
N CYS A 608 -4.73 37.82 -13.97
CA CYS A 608 -4.78 38.04 -12.52
C CYS A 608 -4.38 36.81 -11.67
N GLY A 609 -4.28 35.62 -12.24
CA GLY A 609 -3.81 34.41 -11.58
C GLY A 609 -4.74 33.82 -10.51
N ILE A 610 -5.92 34.44 -10.22
CA ILE A 610 -6.84 33.99 -9.15
C ILE A 610 -7.30 32.53 -9.31
N CYS A 611 -7.40 32.04 -10.55
CA CYS A 611 -7.82 30.66 -10.81
C CYS A 611 -6.70 29.62 -10.59
N LEU A 612 -5.43 30.00 -10.63
CA LEU A 612 -4.30 29.07 -10.53
C LEU A 612 -4.22 28.36 -9.17
N PRO A 613 -4.47 29.05 -8.03
CA PRO A 613 -4.52 28.38 -6.72
C PRO A 613 -5.65 27.35 -6.54
N LEU A 614 -6.54 27.15 -7.54
CA LEU A 614 -7.41 25.97 -7.58
C LEU A 614 -6.59 24.67 -7.69
N GLY A 615 -5.34 24.75 -8.21
CA GLY A 615 -4.40 23.63 -8.28
C GLY A 615 -4.79 22.51 -9.24
N CYS A 616 -5.67 22.80 -10.19
CA CYS A 616 -6.03 21.83 -11.22
C CYS A 616 -4.87 21.65 -12.21
N PRO A 617 -4.35 20.41 -12.42
CA PRO A 617 -3.22 20.19 -13.35
C PRO A 617 -3.52 20.59 -14.80
N ALA A 618 -4.78 20.68 -15.18
CA ALA A 618 -5.18 21.17 -16.50
C ALA A 618 -5.13 22.69 -16.65
N LEU A 619 -4.86 23.43 -15.56
CA LEU A 619 -4.92 24.89 -15.51
C LEU A 619 -3.50 25.43 -15.30
N GLY A 620 -2.95 26.17 -16.25
CA GLY A 620 -1.61 26.71 -16.21
C GLY A 620 -1.50 28.07 -16.82
N LEU A 621 -0.28 28.61 -16.87
CA LEU A 621 0.03 29.80 -17.67
C LEU A 621 0.26 29.41 -19.13
N GLY A 622 -0.25 30.19 -20.04
CA GLY A 622 0.00 30.04 -21.47
C GLY A 622 1.46 30.34 -21.85
N PRO A 623 1.82 30.20 -23.11
CA PRO A 623 3.18 30.40 -23.60
C PRO A 623 3.74 31.80 -23.35
N ASP A 624 2.86 32.80 -23.19
CA ASP A 624 3.22 34.19 -22.84
C ASP A 624 3.63 34.38 -21.38
N GLY A 625 3.45 33.33 -20.53
CA GLY A 625 3.71 33.38 -19.09
C GLY A 625 2.79 34.32 -18.31
N LYS A 626 1.74 34.85 -18.91
CA LYS A 626 0.88 35.90 -18.33
C LYS A 626 -0.58 35.46 -18.20
N LYS A 627 -1.18 35.00 -19.29
CA LYS A 627 -2.60 34.60 -19.29
C LYS A 627 -2.75 33.12 -18.94
N THR A 628 -3.88 32.79 -18.32
CA THR A 628 -4.21 31.39 -18.00
C THR A 628 -4.60 30.64 -19.26
N GLU A 629 -4.17 29.39 -19.35
CA GLU A 629 -4.57 28.45 -20.38
C GLU A 629 -5.08 27.15 -19.76
N ILE A 630 -5.89 26.41 -20.54
CA ILE A 630 -6.43 25.11 -20.12
C ILE A 630 -5.91 24.03 -21.09
N ASP A 631 -5.17 23.09 -20.55
CA ASP A 631 -4.79 21.89 -21.28
C ASP A 631 -6.04 21.04 -21.58
N GLN A 632 -6.36 20.93 -22.87
CA GLN A 632 -7.56 20.22 -23.32
C GLN A 632 -7.42 18.70 -23.24
N ILE A 633 -6.22 18.17 -23.15
CA ILE A 633 -5.95 16.73 -22.99
C ILE A 633 -6.27 16.32 -21.54
N LEU A 634 -5.85 17.13 -20.58
CA LEU A 634 -6.06 16.88 -19.15
C LEU A 634 -7.45 17.31 -18.68
N CYS A 635 -8.06 18.33 -19.30
CA CYS A 635 -9.32 18.89 -18.85
C CYS A 635 -10.49 17.91 -19.03
N ASN A 636 -11.24 17.67 -17.95
CA ASN A 636 -12.43 16.84 -17.94
C ASN A 636 -13.73 17.62 -17.75
N SER A 637 -13.69 18.94 -17.88
CA SER A 637 -14.85 19.84 -17.86
C SER A 637 -15.70 19.76 -16.60
N CYS A 638 -15.08 19.70 -15.43
CA CYS A 638 -15.77 19.65 -14.13
C CYS A 638 -16.46 20.99 -13.74
N GLY A 639 -16.06 22.11 -14.35
CA GLY A 639 -16.67 23.43 -14.12
C GLY A 639 -16.14 24.21 -12.90
N LEU A 640 -15.23 23.67 -12.11
CA LEU A 640 -14.69 24.37 -10.92
C LEU A 640 -13.97 25.66 -11.29
N CYS A 641 -13.09 25.65 -12.30
CA CYS A 641 -12.36 26.84 -12.74
C CYS A 641 -13.26 27.96 -13.29
N VAL A 642 -14.44 27.61 -13.82
CA VAL A 642 -15.45 28.57 -14.26
C VAL A 642 -15.98 29.39 -13.08
N GLN A 643 -16.23 28.72 -11.94
CA GLN A 643 -16.79 29.35 -10.72
C GLN A 643 -15.78 30.26 -10.02
N VAL A 644 -14.49 29.92 -10.09
CA VAL A 644 -13.44 30.68 -9.39
C VAL A 644 -12.88 31.86 -10.20
N CYS A 645 -13.22 31.95 -11.49
CA CYS A 645 -12.75 33.03 -12.35
C CYS A 645 -13.50 34.34 -12.07
N ALA A 646 -12.89 35.23 -11.31
CA ALA A 646 -13.49 36.54 -10.96
C ALA A 646 -13.80 37.43 -12.20
N ARG A 647 -13.09 37.22 -13.31
CA ARG A 647 -13.29 37.95 -14.57
C ARG A 647 -14.30 37.25 -15.52
N GLN A 648 -14.83 36.09 -15.12
CA GLN A 648 -15.71 35.29 -15.99
C GLN A 648 -15.07 35.03 -17.37
N ALA A 649 -13.75 34.95 -17.43
CA ALA A 649 -13.00 34.67 -18.65
C ALA A 649 -12.94 33.18 -18.97
N ILE A 650 -13.31 32.31 -18.02
CA ILE A 650 -13.39 30.86 -18.22
C ILE A 650 -14.86 30.47 -18.42
N SER A 651 -15.14 29.76 -19.50
CA SER A 651 -16.49 29.28 -19.81
C SER A 651 -16.47 27.84 -20.31
N ALA A 652 -17.56 27.11 -20.07
CA ALA A 652 -17.79 25.79 -20.63
C ALA A 652 -18.81 25.93 -21.79
N ALA A 653 -18.34 25.76 -23.01
CA ALA A 653 -19.19 25.82 -24.20
C ALA A 653 -19.66 24.40 -24.60
N PRO A 654 -20.92 24.20 -25.01
CA PRO A 654 -21.34 22.93 -25.57
C PRO A 654 -20.49 22.61 -26.81
N VAL A 655 -20.15 21.35 -27.01
CA VAL A 655 -19.45 20.91 -28.23
C VAL A 655 -20.40 21.13 -29.42
N LYS A 656 -20.00 21.96 -30.37
CA LYS A 656 -20.69 21.98 -31.67
C LYS A 656 -20.39 20.59 -32.29
N THR A 657 -21.40 19.74 -32.36
CA THR A 657 -21.34 18.53 -33.18
C THR A 657 -21.31 19.01 -34.64
N GLU A 658 -20.12 19.21 -35.20
CA GLU A 658 -19.99 19.16 -36.65
C GLU A 658 -20.38 17.75 -37.05
N THR A 659 -21.49 17.61 -37.71
CA THR A 659 -21.89 16.38 -38.38
C THR A 659 -20.78 16.06 -39.39
N VAL A 660 -19.82 15.25 -38.98
CA VAL A 660 -18.94 14.57 -39.92
C VAL A 660 -19.88 13.69 -40.75
N LYS A 661 -20.24 14.16 -41.93
CA LYS A 661 -20.92 13.34 -42.92
C LYS A 661 -19.98 12.15 -43.17
N ALA A 662 -20.36 11.00 -42.65
CA ALA A 662 -19.72 9.75 -43.00
C ALA A 662 -19.84 9.60 -44.53
N GLY A 663 -18.71 9.78 -45.24
CA GLY A 663 -18.60 9.40 -46.63
C GLY A 663 -18.88 7.89 -46.76
N PRO A 664 -19.46 7.46 -47.87
CA PRO A 664 -19.83 6.07 -48.08
C PRO A 664 -18.58 5.18 -47.92
N VAL A 665 -18.62 4.25 -46.97
CA VAL A 665 -17.65 3.17 -46.81
C VAL A 665 -17.75 2.34 -48.09
N LYS A 666 -16.76 2.43 -48.96
CA LYS A 666 -16.58 1.45 -50.06
C LYS A 666 -16.26 0.10 -49.41
N ASN A 667 -17.24 -0.80 -49.48
CA ASN A 667 -17.01 -2.22 -49.29
C ASN A 667 -16.12 -2.71 -50.43
N GLU A 668 -14.84 -2.84 -50.22
CA GLU A 668 -14.01 -3.73 -51.02
C GLU A 668 -14.09 -5.13 -50.41
N GLY A 669 -14.73 -5.97 -51.19
CA GLY A 669 -15.05 -7.32 -50.84
C GLY A 669 -13.84 -8.25 -50.86
N GLY A 670 -14.00 -9.28 -50.08
CA GLY A 670 -13.81 -10.69 -50.38
C GLY A 670 -12.41 -11.20 -50.71
N ALA A 671 -12.06 -12.17 -49.98
CA ALA A 671 -11.66 -13.50 -50.40
C ALA A 671 -10.54 -14.10 -49.54
N LYS A 672 -10.92 -15.20 -49.00
CA LYS A 672 -10.19 -16.37 -48.53
C LYS A 672 -9.57 -16.33 -47.13
#